data_58d880774332a6211a40d54b55acf262
#
_entry.id   58d880774332a6211a40d54b55acf262
#
_cell.length_a   1.000
_cell.length_b   1.000
_cell.length_c   1.000
_cell.angle_alpha   90.00
_cell.angle_beta   90.00
_cell.angle_gamma   90.00
#
_symmetry.space_group_name_H-M   'P 1'
#
loop_
_entity.id
_entity.type
_entity.pdbx_description
1 polymer ?
#
loop_
_entity_poly.entity_id
_entity_poly.type
_entity_poly.pdbx_seq_one_letter_code
_entity_poly.pdbx_strand_id
1 'polypeptide(L)'
;MKKLLFLLSAAVVAMSLSAAPVDQANAAKSAYGFLKHCNQTGMIKQSVTGVPKLAKAEASRVKSGEAVYYIFTTSNSYVVVAGDSRAEEILAYGDYCLDIKNIPAGLQDMLNQYRDAIEFLQKNPTLKVDPAPSPKNTPSLRASSVGPLLTANWDQEAPYYNQCNIGGYQCLTGCPATSAAMVFYYWQFPTDPTPVIPAYDCELSYSYWSTMTVHVDALPPVTFDWDNMLDDYTGNYTTEQGNAVATLMRYVGQAERMSYGPDGSGVDADSVSLIARAFTLMGYDPESVQVVKKVSAYSGGQVLYTDAEWAEILQTEILAERPIVFCAVDGNGNGGHAFNVDGYNSNTNKYHINFGWSGQGNDWLALNAFGYSYYNFNAYQQAVIGIQPPLQGPGIQVSRSVLSMEAFAEQSSTATFKVKGHELTGNITLTLNDPDGCFSIDANSVPESDFEDGKIITVTYAPQAAGTNTATITLSNPGAEDKTVTLNGTATLETFAPVMLPADESYINLTQFRADWTDQTADKYVESYTLKVSPKPSVALLDSLDGSIYPNSYQSIELTDPWSGYGVKVGNSAYYFSNYSGDGYISYTVPEGYNNDVFTMQITTVLGTYGSGNITVGSTQTANVGRQFSSGNTYNWLVTASAGEKITITTTDSYYSPDMALIKVYVGDVNEMSTLNAVVEEGDASSRLITGITDKYYTVRNLEAEGTFFYQVKAVYTDGTVSAWSNTKSVTLFDNGHAYEPGDVNHDGLLNLTDVTLLIAHLMDSTNNTICDICSDVNGDGLTNVTDVTYLINKVMAAE
;
A
#
# COMPACT_ATOMS: atom_id res chain seq x y z
N MET A 1 50.07 -4.54 20.65
CA MET A 1 49.36 -3.64 19.71
C MET A 1 48.02 -4.31 19.42
N LYS A 2 47.00 -3.95 20.20
CA LYS A 2 45.63 -4.49 20.07
C LYS A 2 44.86 -3.59 19.10
N LYS A 3 44.40 -4.15 17.98
CA LYS A 3 43.47 -3.49 17.08
C LYS A 3 42.08 -3.54 17.72
N LEU A 4 41.56 -2.39 18.07
CA LEU A 4 40.18 -2.17 18.51
C LEU A 4 39.32 -2.16 17.25
N LEU A 5 38.50 -3.20 17.09
CA LEU A 5 37.49 -3.29 16.04
C LEU A 5 36.23 -2.58 16.57
N PHE A 6 35.90 -1.40 16.05
CA PHE A 6 34.61 -0.75 16.26
C PHE A 6 33.61 -1.43 15.33
N LEU A 7 32.72 -2.26 15.89
CA LEU A 7 31.47 -2.64 15.25
C LEU A 7 30.50 -1.47 15.42
N LEU A 8 30.30 -0.70 14.35
CA LEU A 8 29.12 0.16 14.23
C LEU A 8 27.95 -0.75 13.83
N SER A 9 27.12 -1.11 14.78
CA SER A 9 25.80 -1.62 14.52
C SER A 9 24.93 -0.42 14.05
N ALA A 10 24.64 -0.36 12.77
CA ALA A 10 23.65 0.54 12.24
C ALA A 10 22.26 -0.02 12.62
N ALA A 11 21.72 0.46 13.71
CA ALA A 11 20.30 0.32 13.99
C ALA A 11 19.54 1.09 12.92
N VAL A 12 18.91 0.39 11.98
CA VAL A 12 17.93 0.99 11.05
C VAL A 12 16.66 1.19 11.87
N VAL A 13 16.53 2.36 12.48
CA VAL A 13 15.25 2.85 12.98
C VAL A 13 14.39 3.07 11.76
N ALA A 14 13.32 2.29 11.61
CA ALA A 14 12.23 2.61 10.70
C ALA A 14 11.60 3.93 11.19
N MET A 15 12.15 5.06 10.77
CA MET A 15 11.54 6.36 10.96
C MET A 15 10.31 6.41 10.06
N SER A 16 9.11 6.38 10.64
CA SER A 16 7.93 6.87 9.96
C SER A 16 8.25 8.29 9.48
N LEU A 17 8.35 8.46 8.16
CA LEU A 17 8.69 9.74 7.56
C LEU A 17 7.60 10.76 7.92
N SER A 18 7.93 11.71 8.77
CA SER A 18 7.13 12.91 8.98
C SER A 18 7.10 13.69 7.66
N ALA A 19 5.94 14.23 7.30
CA ALA A 19 5.77 15.06 6.12
C ALA A 19 6.82 16.18 6.09
N ALA A 20 7.73 16.13 5.14
CA ALA A 20 8.68 17.20 4.90
C ALA A 20 8.71 17.53 3.41
N PRO A 21 8.47 18.79 3.02
CA PRO A 21 8.66 19.22 1.65
C PRO A 21 10.12 19.03 1.26
N VAL A 22 10.35 18.48 0.09
CA VAL A 22 11.69 18.37 -0.51
C VAL A 22 11.98 19.68 -1.22
N ASP A 23 13.01 20.42 -0.78
CA ASP A 23 13.42 21.63 -1.45
C ASP A 23 14.27 21.34 -2.70
N GLN A 24 14.42 22.36 -3.56
CA GLN A 24 15.15 22.24 -4.82
C GLN A 24 16.60 21.78 -4.63
N ALA A 25 17.27 22.17 -3.55
CA ALA A 25 18.66 21.82 -3.31
C ALA A 25 18.82 20.35 -2.92
N ASN A 26 17.90 19.82 -2.11
CA ASN A 26 17.84 18.40 -1.78
C ASN A 26 17.44 17.57 -3.01
N ALA A 27 16.44 18.00 -3.77
CA ALA A 27 16.05 17.34 -5.01
C ALA A 27 17.23 17.28 -6.03
N ALA A 28 18.02 18.35 -6.12
CA ALA A 28 19.22 18.36 -6.99
C ALA A 28 20.31 17.36 -6.51
N LYS A 29 20.47 17.18 -5.20
CA LYS A 29 21.39 16.16 -4.65
C LYS A 29 20.90 14.74 -4.98
N SER A 30 19.61 14.48 -4.83
CA SER A 30 18.98 13.21 -5.19
C SER A 30 19.17 12.91 -6.67
N ALA A 31 18.87 13.86 -7.56
CA ALA A 31 19.06 13.72 -8.98
C ALA A 31 20.52 13.42 -9.35
N TYR A 32 21.46 14.15 -8.78
CA TYR A 32 22.89 13.93 -9.02
C TYR A 32 23.36 12.56 -8.50
N GLY A 33 22.96 12.20 -7.28
CA GLY A 33 23.31 10.91 -6.66
C GLY A 33 22.79 9.74 -7.50
N PHE A 34 21.53 9.81 -7.93
CA PHE A 34 20.89 8.79 -8.76
C PHE A 34 21.59 8.63 -10.12
N LEU A 35 21.78 9.71 -10.88
CA LEU A 35 22.42 9.66 -12.18
C LEU A 35 23.87 9.19 -12.10
N LYS A 36 24.59 9.56 -11.04
CA LYS A 36 25.92 9.03 -10.77
C LYS A 36 25.90 7.51 -10.52
N HIS A 37 24.92 7.02 -9.78
CA HIS A 37 24.72 5.60 -9.56
C HIS A 37 24.39 4.86 -10.86
N CYS A 38 23.50 5.41 -11.70
CA CYS A 38 23.20 4.88 -13.03
C CYS A 38 24.46 4.72 -13.89
N ASN A 39 25.35 5.71 -13.87
CA ASN A 39 26.63 5.64 -14.59
C ASN A 39 27.56 4.53 -14.07
N GLN A 40 27.58 4.32 -12.74
CA GLN A 40 28.43 3.31 -12.11
C GLN A 40 27.94 1.88 -12.34
N THR A 41 26.64 1.70 -12.50
CA THR A 41 25.98 0.40 -12.61
C THR A 41 25.55 0.04 -14.03
N GLY A 42 25.71 0.97 -14.99
CA GLY A 42 25.29 0.76 -16.38
C GLY A 42 23.78 0.69 -16.58
N MET A 43 22.99 1.23 -15.66
CA MET A 43 21.53 1.22 -15.72
C MET A 43 20.96 2.10 -16.84
N ILE A 44 21.74 3.02 -17.36
CA ILE A 44 21.40 3.86 -18.52
C ILE A 44 22.32 3.46 -19.65
N LYS A 45 21.77 3.23 -20.85
CA LYS A 45 22.51 2.72 -22.04
C LYS A 45 23.70 3.61 -22.44
N GLN A 46 23.57 4.92 -22.24
CA GLN A 46 24.63 5.88 -22.50
C GLN A 46 25.11 6.52 -21.20
N SER A 47 26.41 6.63 -21.00
CA SER A 47 26.94 7.32 -19.83
C SER A 47 26.38 8.74 -19.75
N VAL A 48 25.76 9.06 -18.62
CA VAL A 48 25.24 10.39 -18.35
C VAL A 48 26.38 11.40 -18.36
N THR A 49 26.27 12.42 -19.19
CA THR A 49 27.27 13.46 -19.32
C THR A 49 26.78 14.79 -18.71
N GLY A 50 27.60 15.38 -17.85
CA GLY A 50 27.35 16.66 -17.22
C GLY A 50 26.63 16.57 -15.87
N VAL A 51 26.46 17.73 -15.25
CA VAL A 51 25.74 17.89 -14.00
C VAL A 51 24.25 18.12 -14.33
N PRO A 52 23.32 17.42 -13.67
CA PRO A 52 21.91 17.63 -13.92
C PRO A 52 21.50 19.07 -13.58
N LYS A 53 20.76 19.69 -14.48
CA LYS A 53 20.24 21.05 -14.31
C LYS A 53 18.73 21.00 -14.13
N LEU A 54 18.21 21.82 -13.23
CA LEU A 54 16.78 21.97 -13.07
C LEU A 54 16.16 22.48 -14.37
N ALA A 55 15.29 21.67 -14.96
CA ALA A 55 14.53 22.01 -16.16
C ALA A 55 13.11 22.51 -15.79
N LYS A 56 12.50 21.92 -14.76
CA LYS A 56 11.18 22.31 -14.27
C LYS A 56 11.03 21.99 -12.78
N ALA A 57 10.41 22.91 -12.04
CA ALA A 57 9.81 22.65 -10.74
C ALA A 57 8.30 22.82 -10.89
N GLU A 58 7.54 21.75 -10.72
CA GLU A 58 6.08 21.80 -10.80
C GLU A 58 5.52 22.32 -9.50
N ALA A 59 4.87 23.48 -9.54
CA ALA A 59 4.31 24.11 -8.36
C ALA A 59 3.07 23.37 -7.85
N SER A 60 2.97 23.21 -6.54
CA SER A 60 1.77 22.68 -5.91
C SER A 60 0.60 23.67 -6.06
N ARG A 61 -0.57 23.13 -6.43
CA ARG A 61 -1.84 23.89 -6.47
C ARG A 61 -2.46 24.06 -5.08
N VAL A 62 -1.98 23.28 -4.09
CA VAL A 62 -2.57 23.20 -2.74
C VAL A 62 -1.67 23.75 -1.65
N LYS A 63 -0.37 23.85 -1.90
CA LYS A 63 0.64 24.39 -0.96
C LYS A 63 1.48 25.45 -1.63
N SER A 64 1.23 26.72 -1.32
CA SER A 64 1.98 27.85 -1.89
C SER A 64 3.47 27.78 -1.51
N GLY A 65 4.34 27.89 -2.52
CA GLY A 65 5.80 27.86 -2.34
C GLY A 65 6.43 26.47 -2.29
N GLU A 66 5.65 25.40 -2.35
CA GLU A 66 6.14 24.02 -2.44
C GLU A 66 6.03 23.52 -3.90
N ALA A 67 6.91 22.60 -4.27
CA ALA A 67 6.83 21.88 -5.54
C ALA A 67 6.27 20.48 -5.29
N VAL A 68 5.57 19.94 -6.28
CA VAL A 68 5.12 18.54 -6.26
C VAL A 68 6.19 17.60 -6.78
N TYR A 69 6.95 18.02 -7.77
CA TYR A 69 8.13 17.32 -8.26
C TYR A 69 9.10 18.29 -8.96
N TYR A 70 10.31 17.82 -9.17
CA TYR A 70 11.37 18.50 -9.91
C TYR A 70 11.85 17.65 -11.08
N ILE A 71 11.98 18.24 -12.26
CA ILE A 71 12.59 17.59 -13.41
C ILE A 71 13.99 18.17 -13.62
N PHE A 72 14.99 17.30 -13.57
CA PHE A 72 16.37 17.63 -13.88
C PHE A 72 16.77 16.96 -15.19
N THR A 73 17.52 17.68 -16.03
CA THR A 73 18.00 17.16 -17.32
C THR A 73 19.51 17.31 -17.44
N THR A 74 20.10 16.39 -18.19
CA THR A 74 21.46 16.52 -18.72
C THR A 74 21.41 16.61 -20.26
N SER A 75 22.54 16.49 -20.94
CA SER A 75 22.55 16.47 -22.43
C SER A 75 21.90 15.21 -23.02
N ASN A 76 21.80 14.12 -22.24
CA ASN A 76 21.37 12.81 -22.72
C ASN A 76 20.56 12.01 -21.68
N SER A 77 19.99 12.64 -20.68
CA SER A 77 19.13 11.99 -19.70
C SER A 77 18.24 12.98 -18.97
N TYR A 78 17.19 12.47 -18.33
CA TYR A 78 16.41 13.21 -17.36
C TYR A 78 16.11 12.37 -16.13
N VAL A 79 15.71 13.03 -15.04
CA VAL A 79 15.22 12.40 -13.82
C VAL A 79 14.15 13.28 -13.19
N VAL A 80 13.09 12.65 -12.67
CA VAL A 80 12.01 13.29 -11.93
C VAL A 80 12.14 12.91 -10.46
N VAL A 81 12.24 13.92 -9.60
CA VAL A 81 12.41 13.79 -8.15
C VAL A 81 11.15 14.29 -7.46
N ALA A 82 10.61 13.55 -6.49
CA ALA A 82 9.44 13.93 -5.72
C ALA A 82 9.66 15.19 -4.88
N GLY A 83 8.62 16.00 -4.68
CA GLY A 83 8.60 17.19 -3.84
C GLY A 83 8.14 16.95 -2.39
N ASP A 84 7.76 15.70 -2.05
CA ASP A 84 7.36 15.29 -0.71
C ASP A 84 8.16 14.04 -0.29
N SER A 85 8.76 14.06 0.90
CA SER A 85 9.64 12.98 1.37
C SER A 85 8.94 11.64 1.65
N ARG A 86 7.62 11.62 1.66
CA ARG A 86 6.80 10.41 1.81
C ARG A 86 6.57 9.68 0.48
N ALA A 87 6.78 10.37 -0.66
CA ALA A 87 6.72 9.74 -1.98
C ALA A 87 8.04 9.03 -2.31
N GLU A 88 8.03 8.17 -3.33
CA GLU A 88 9.27 7.63 -3.87
C GLU A 88 10.19 8.76 -4.33
N GLU A 89 11.45 8.74 -3.87
CA GLU A 89 12.41 9.81 -4.14
C GLU A 89 12.60 10.07 -5.63
N ILE A 90 12.76 9.00 -6.43
CA ILE A 90 12.84 9.06 -7.89
C ILE A 90 11.54 8.52 -8.48
N LEU A 91 10.82 9.36 -9.19
CA LEU A 91 9.53 9.01 -9.80
C LEU A 91 9.68 8.47 -11.22
N ALA A 92 10.61 9.03 -11.99
CA ALA A 92 10.88 8.64 -13.38
C ALA A 92 12.29 8.99 -13.79
N TYR A 93 12.82 8.27 -14.79
CA TYR A 93 14.06 8.63 -15.48
C TYR A 93 14.09 8.06 -16.91
N GLY A 94 14.87 8.69 -17.75
CA GLY A 94 15.08 8.25 -19.13
C GLY A 94 16.48 8.60 -19.66
N ASP A 95 16.89 7.93 -20.74
CA ASP A 95 18.22 8.03 -21.34
C ASP A 95 18.25 8.98 -22.57
N TYR A 96 17.40 10.01 -22.53
CA TYR A 96 17.38 11.10 -23.50
C TYR A 96 17.18 12.46 -22.81
N CYS A 97 17.53 13.55 -23.49
CA CYS A 97 17.27 14.91 -22.98
C CYS A 97 15.80 15.27 -23.19
N LEU A 98 15.04 15.32 -22.07
CA LEU A 98 13.61 15.64 -22.11
C LEU A 98 13.38 17.12 -22.50
N ASP A 99 12.62 17.36 -23.58
CA ASP A 99 12.11 18.70 -23.91
C ASP A 99 10.87 19.00 -23.05
N ILE A 100 11.05 19.81 -22.00
CA ILE A 100 9.97 20.19 -21.08
C ILE A 100 8.84 21.03 -21.71
N LYS A 101 9.02 21.53 -22.95
CA LYS A 101 7.98 22.26 -23.69
C LYS A 101 7.10 21.31 -24.50
N ASN A 102 7.62 20.14 -24.83
CA ASN A 102 6.97 19.12 -25.63
C ASN A 102 7.13 17.77 -24.94
N ILE A 103 6.63 17.67 -23.69
CA ILE A 103 6.65 16.40 -22.95
C ILE A 103 5.73 15.42 -23.67
N PRO A 104 6.20 14.19 -23.97
CA PRO A 104 5.36 13.15 -24.56
C PRO A 104 4.08 12.92 -23.74
N ALA A 105 2.96 12.69 -24.41
CA ALA A 105 1.64 12.62 -23.78
C ALA A 105 1.58 11.59 -22.65
N GLY A 106 2.11 10.37 -22.85
CA GLY A 106 2.14 9.32 -21.82
C GLY A 106 2.96 9.71 -20.59
N LEU A 107 4.14 10.30 -20.79
CA LEU A 107 4.94 10.82 -19.69
C LEU A 107 4.22 11.99 -18.99
N GLN A 108 3.55 12.86 -19.77
CA GLN A 108 2.76 13.96 -19.18
C GLN A 108 1.61 13.44 -18.33
N ASP A 109 0.95 12.36 -18.75
CA ASP A 109 -0.10 11.72 -17.97
C ASP A 109 0.46 11.13 -16.67
N MET A 110 1.59 10.46 -16.70
CA MET A 110 2.28 9.97 -15.48
C MET A 110 2.70 11.14 -14.57
N LEU A 111 3.22 12.23 -15.12
CA LEU A 111 3.58 13.42 -14.33
C LEU A 111 2.36 14.10 -13.70
N ASN A 112 1.21 14.10 -14.37
CA ASN A 112 -0.05 14.58 -13.80
C ASN A 112 -0.48 13.72 -12.61
N GLN A 113 -0.33 12.40 -12.73
CA GLN A 113 -0.58 11.45 -11.65
C GLN A 113 0.32 11.70 -10.43
N TYR A 114 1.62 11.83 -10.64
CA TYR A 114 2.55 12.13 -9.56
C TYR A 114 2.20 13.46 -8.87
N ARG A 115 1.81 14.48 -9.65
CA ARG A 115 1.35 15.76 -9.09
C ARG A 115 0.15 15.54 -8.17
N ASP A 116 -0.90 14.89 -8.65
CA ASP A 116 -2.13 14.71 -7.90
C ASP A 116 -1.90 13.86 -6.64
N ALA A 117 -1.07 12.82 -6.74
CA ALA A 117 -0.65 12.01 -5.61
C ALA A 117 0.10 12.82 -4.54
N ILE A 118 1.08 13.60 -4.95
CA ILE A 118 1.87 14.41 -4.02
C ILE A 118 1.03 15.56 -3.43
N GLU A 119 0.13 16.17 -4.20
CA GLU A 119 -0.81 17.16 -3.66
C GLU A 119 -1.76 16.55 -2.62
N PHE A 120 -2.15 15.29 -2.79
CA PHE A 120 -2.90 14.58 -1.76
C PHE A 120 -2.07 14.42 -0.47
N LEU A 121 -0.79 14.02 -0.56
CA LEU A 121 0.11 13.98 0.60
C LEU A 121 0.23 15.35 1.26
N GLN A 122 0.38 16.40 0.46
CA GLN A 122 0.51 17.78 0.95
C GLN A 122 -0.77 18.30 1.63
N LYS A 123 -1.95 17.85 1.20
CA LYS A 123 -3.24 18.11 1.87
C LYS A 123 -3.38 17.36 3.19
N ASN A 124 -2.71 16.19 3.29
CA ASN A 124 -2.78 15.30 4.45
C ASN A 124 -1.39 15.18 5.11
N PRO A 125 -0.91 16.24 5.80
CA PRO A 125 0.46 16.28 6.34
C PRO A 125 0.71 15.25 7.44
N THR A 126 -0.33 14.77 8.10
CA THR A 126 -0.27 13.77 9.16
C THR A 126 -0.36 12.34 8.65
N LEU A 127 -0.72 12.15 7.38
CA LEU A 127 -0.78 10.83 6.78
C LEU A 127 0.62 10.18 6.82
N LYS A 128 0.72 9.08 7.55
CA LYS A 128 1.90 8.22 7.53
C LYS A 128 1.79 7.33 6.29
N VAL A 129 2.78 7.38 5.46
CA VAL A 129 2.94 6.47 4.32
C VAL A 129 4.03 5.49 4.72
N ASP A 130 3.73 4.21 4.62
CA ASP A 130 4.78 3.20 4.71
C ASP A 130 5.78 3.48 3.58
N PRO A 131 7.09 3.53 3.88
CA PRO A 131 8.06 3.73 2.81
C PRO A 131 7.84 2.63 1.78
N ALA A 132 7.77 3.01 0.51
CA ALA A 132 7.76 2.04 -0.59
C ALA A 132 8.87 1.03 -0.32
N PRO A 133 8.64 -0.28 -0.49
CA PRO A 133 9.62 -1.30 -0.13
C PRO A 133 10.95 -0.95 -0.77
N SER A 134 11.87 -0.54 0.08
CA SER A 134 13.20 -0.13 -0.38
C SER A 134 13.91 -1.37 -0.91
N PRO A 135 14.50 -1.34 -2.13
CA PRO A 135 15.21 -2.49 -2.70
C PRO A 135 16.32 -3.07 -1.80
N LYS A 136 16.64 -2.36 -0.71
CA LYS A 136 17.73 -2.74 0.21
C LYS A 136 17.39 -3.88 1.17
N ASN A 137 16.10 -4.25 1.33
CA ASN A 137 15.68 -5.27 2.30
C ASN A 137 14.97 -6.47 1.67
N THR A 138 14.75 -6.47 0.36
CA THR A 138 14.36 -7.70 -0.33
C THR A 138 15.66 -8.50 -0.52
N PRO A 139 15.73 -9.77 -0.07
CA PRO A 139 16.86 -10.63 -0.42
C PRO A 139 16.91 -10.65 -1.92
N SER A 140 18.05 -10.34 -2.47
CA SER A 140 18.25 -10.29 -3.90
C SER A 140 17.78 -11.58 -4.57
N LEU A 141 16.57 -11.57 -5.13
CA LEU A 141 16.48 -12.10 -6.48
C LEU A 141 17.72 -11.53 -7.15
N ARG A 142 18.67 -12.35 -7.60
CA ARG A 142 19.89 -11.87 -8.28
C ARG A 142 19.54 -10.63 -9.03
N ALA A 143 20.21 -9.50 -8.74
CA ALA A 143 19.93 -8.20 -9.32
C ALA A 143 19.76 -8.33 -10.84
N SER A 144 18.56 -8.60 -11.29
CA SER A 144 18.25 -8.83 -12.67
C SER A 144 17.23 -7.76 -13.07
N SER A 145 17.78 -6.72 -13.68
CA SER A 145 16.94 -5.86 -14.50
C SER A 145 16.63 -6.63 -15.78
N VAL A 146 15.37 -6.73 -16.12
CA VAL A 146 14.88 -7.37 -17.35
C VAL A 146 14.18 -6.30 -18.18
N GLY A 147 14.42 -6.34 -19.48
CA GLY A 147 13.78 -5.44 -20.45
C GLY A 147 14.59 -4.14 -20.72
N PRO A 148 14.05 -3.28 -21.57
CA PRO A 148 12.76 -3.45 -22.30
C PRO A 148 12.74 -4.73 -23.14
N LEU A 149 11.64 -5.47 -23.08
CA LEU A 149 11.45 -6.69 -23.87
C LEU A 149 10.99 -6.36 -25.29
N LEU A 150 10.09 -5.37 -25.42
CA LEU A 150 9.55 -4.96 -26.70
C LEU A 150 10.54 -4.05 -27.45
N THR A 151 10.82 -4.36 -28.69
CA THR A 151 11.58 -3.50 -29.62
C THR A 151 10.67 -2.54 -30.40
N ALA A 152 9.39 -2.90 -30.52
CA ALA A 152 8.40 -2.15 -31.30
C ALA A 152 8.07 -0.80 -30.66
N ASN A 153 8.21 0.27 -31.46
CA ASN A 153 7.78 1.62 -31.12
C ASN A 153 6.60 2.03 -32.00
N TRP A 154 5.49 1.31 -31.86
CA TRP A 154 4.34 1.46 -32.73
C TRP A 154 3.35 2.53 -32.29
N ASP A 155 2.40 2.86 -33.19
CA ASP A 155 1.40 3.91 -33.03
C ASP A 155 0.03 3.43 -33.55
N GLN A 156 -0.96 4.33 -33.55
CA GLN A 156 -2.34 4.04 -33.94
C GLN A 156 -2.73 4.61 -35.30
N GLU A 157 -1.88 5.48 -35.90
CA GLU A 157 -2.12 6.13 -37.19
C GLU A 157 -1.46 5.35 -38.34
N ALA A 158 -1.17 6.01 -39.47
CA ALA A 158 -0.50 5.36 -40.60
C ALA A 158 0.94 4.92 -40.25
N PRO A 159 1.39 3.72 -40.69
CA PRO A 159 0.68 2.75 -41.55
C PRO A 159 -0.25 1.81 -40.81
N TYR A 160 -0.23 1.79 -39.48
CA TYR A 160 -0.90 0.80 -38.64
C TYR A 160 -2.40 0.68 -38.91
N TYR A 161 -3.09 1.80 -39.11
CA TYR A 161 -4.53 1.82 -39.37
C TYR A 161 -4.93 1.61 -40.83
N ASN A 162 -4.00 1.41 -41.78
CA ASN A 162 -4.31 1.37 -43.21
C ASN A 162 -5.39 0.37 -43.60
N GLN A 163 -5.63 -0.66 -42.81
CA GLN A 163 -6.70 -1.64 -42.99
C GLN A 163 -7.93 -1.43 -42.07
N CYS A 164 -7.93 -0.36 -41.29
CA CYS A 164 -9.02 -0.05 -40.36
C CYS A 164 -10.07 0.90 -41.00
N ASN A 165 -10.52 0.62 -42.22
CA ASN A 165 -11.63 1.32 -42.83
C ASN A 165 -12.94 0.62 -42.45
N ILE A 166 -13.69 1.22 -41.50
CA ILE A 166 -14.91 0.66 -40.93
C ILE A 166 -16.08 1.57 -41.23
N GLY A 167 -17.13 1.03 -41.84
CA GLY A 167 -18.33 1.80 -42.19
C GLY A 167 -18.07 2.98 -43.15
N GLY A 168 -16.96 2.93 -43.90
CA GLY A 168 -16.55 3.98 -44.79
C GLY A 168 -15.68 5.09 -44.15
N TYR A 169 -15.33 4.94 -42.85
CA TYR A 169 -14.44 5.84 -42.12
C TYR A 169 -13.07 5.20 -41.90
N GLN A 170 -12.00 5.98 -42.13
CA GLN A 170 -10.68 5.59 -41.68
C GLN A 170 -10.61 5.76 -40.16
N CYS A 171 -10.43 4.68 -39.41
CA CYS A 171 -10.43 4.67 -37.96
C CYS A 171 -9.02 4.39 -37.44
N LEU A 172 -8.71 4.92 -36.23
CA LEU A 172 -7.49 4.56 -35.50
C LEU A 172 -7.52 3.08 -35.12
N THR A 173 -6.33 2.47 -34.94
CA THR A 173 -6.23 1.07 -34.49
C THR A 173 -6.81 0.87 -33.09
N GLY A 174 -6.67 1.87 -32.22
CA GLY A 174 -6.96 1.81 -30.81
C GLY A 174 -5.78 1.30 -29.97
N CYS A 175 -5.58 1.91 -28.80
CA CYS A 175 -4.49 1.53 -27.89
C CYS A 175 -4.54 0.05 -27.46
N PRO A 176 -5.72 -0.62 -27.28
CA PRO A 176 -5.75 -2.05 -26.97
C PRO A 176 -5.09 -2.88 -28.09
N ALA A 177 -5.51 -2.66 -29.34
CA ALA A 177 -4.96 -3.39 -30.47
C ALA A 177 -3.47 -3.11 -30.67
N THR A 178 -3.02 -1.86 -30.47
CA THR A 178 -1.61 -1.49 -30.60
C THR A 178 -0.76 -2.18 -29.54
N SER A 179 -1.18 -2.16 -28.28
CA SER A 179 -0.44 -2.79 -27.19
C SER A 179 -0.41 -4.33 -27.32
N ALA A 180 -1.52 -4.96 -27.69
CA ALA A 180 -1.56 -6.40 -27.93
C ALA A 180 -0.71 -6.77 -29.17
N ALA A 181 -0.79 -6.03 -30.27
CA ALA A 181 -0.04 -6.29 -31.49
C ALA A 181 1.48 -6.24 -31.26
N MET A 182 1.99 -5.36 -30.41
CA MET A 182 3.41 -5.31 -30.04
C MET A 182 3.84 -6.60 -29.32
N VAL A 183 2.98 -7.20 -28.49
CA VAL A 183 3.25 -8.49 -27.85
C VAL A 183 3.19 -9.64 -28.85
N PHE A 184 2.24 -9.62 -29.80
CA PHE A 184 2.23 -10.58 -30.92
C PHE A 184 3.53 -10.51 -31.73
N TYR A 185 4.01 -9.32 -32.03
CA TYR A 185 5.25 -9.10 -32.75
C TYR A 185 6.49 -9.56 -31.95
N TYR A 186 6.52 -9.35 -30.66
CA TYR A 186 7.58 -9.86 -29.77
C TYR A 186 7.73 -11.37 -29.86
N TRP A 187 6.61 -12.10 -29.87
CA TRP A 187 6.61 -13.55 -29.95
C TRP A 187 6.70 -14.07 -31.40
N GLN A 188 6.44 -13.26 -32.42
CA GLN A 188 6.26 -13.66 -33.81
C GLN A 188 5.36 -14.90 -33.94
N PHE A 189 4.24 -14.90 -33.26
CA PHE A 189 3.28 -16.00 -33.22
C PHE A 189 1.85 -15.48 -33.40
N PRO A 190 0.94 -16.20 -34.13
CA PRO A 190 1.10 -17.53 -34.71
C PRO A 190 1.99 -17.55 -35.97
N THR A 191 2.68 -18.66 -36.18
CA THR A 191 3.44 -18.97 -37.43
C THR A 191 2.57 -19.61 -38.50
N ASP A 192 1.52 -20.32 -38.09
CA ASP A 192 0.50 -20.89 -38.97
C ASP A 192 -0.61 -19.87 -39.25
N PRO A 193 -1.44 -20.11 -40.29
CA PRO A 193 -2.58 -19.23 -40.57
C PRO A 193 -3.50 -19.13 -39.35
N THR A 194 -3.93 -17.89 -39.05
CA THR A 194 -4.92 -17.66 -38.00
C THR A 194 -6.22 -18.42 -38.26
N PRO A 195 -7.04 -18.69 -37.25
CA PRO A 195 -8.42 -19.06 -37.47
C PRO A 195 -9.19 -17.90 -38.14
N VAL A 196 -10.40 -18.16 -38.61
CA VAL A 196 -11.31 -17.07 -39.01
C VAL A 196 -11.59 -16.17 -37.82
N ILE A 197 -11.33 -14.88 -37.97
CA ILE A 197 -11.73 -13.90 -36.93
C ILE A 197 -13.21 -13.58 -37.12
N PRO A 198 -14.07 -13.86 -36.14
CA PRO A 198 -15.53 -13.74 -36.32
C PRO A 198 -16.00 -12.34 -36.67
N ALA A 199 -17.07 -12.26 -37.43
CA ALA A 199 -17.83 -11.04 -37.63
C ALA A 199 -18.45 -10.52 -36.31
N TYR A 200 -18.67 -9.22 -36.21
CA TYR A 200 -19.38 -8.62 -35.09
C TYR A 200 -20.00 -7.28 -35.48
N ASP A 201 -20.92 -6.80 -34.66
CA ASP A 201 -21.47 -5.46 -34.81
C ASP A 201 -20.63 -4.50 -33.97
N CYS A 202 -20.06 -3.49 -34.65
CA CYS A 202 -19.18 -2.48 -34.09
C CYS A 202 -19.98 -1.21 -33.78
N GLU A 203 -19.84 -0.69 -32.57
CA GLU A 203 -20.25 0.69 -32.25
C GLU A 203 -19.20 1.66 -32.79
N LEU A 204 -19.49 2.26 -33.95
CA LEU A 204 -18.60 3.23 -34.58
C LEU A 204 -18.88 4.63 -34.07
N SER A 205 -17.90 5.27 -33.43
CA SER A 205 -17.94 6.69 -33.04
C SER A 205 -17.46 7.57 -34.17
N TYR A 206 -18.35 8.09 -35.02
CA TYR A 206 -17.95 8.91 -36.18
C TYR A 206 -17.86 10.42 -35.89
N SER A 207 -18.23 10.83 -34.70
CA SER A 207 -17.97 12.16 -34.14
C SER A 207 -18.06 12.11 -32.61
N TYR A 208 -17.55 13.15 -31.92
CA TYR A 208 -17.53 13.25 -30.47
C TYR A 208 -18.87 12.95 -29.76
N TRP A 209 -20.00 13.15 -30.44
CA TRP A 209 -21.35 12.98 -29.88
C TRP A 209 -22.22 11.97 -30.63
N SER A 210 -21.68 11.24 -31.60
CA SER A 210 -22.48 10.41 -32.48
C SER A 210 -21.85 9.07 -32.75
N THR A 211 -22.63 8.02 -32.49
CA THR A 211 -22.26 6.64 -32.76
C THR A 211 -23.25 6.00 -33.74
N MET A 212 -22.82 4.98 -34.43
CA MET A 212 -23.65 4.13 -35.28
C MET A 212 -23.18 2.67 -35.18
N THR A 213 -24.12 1.74 -35.23
CA THR A 213 -23.78 0.31 -35.30
C THR A 213 -23.42 -0.04 -36.75
N VAL A 214 -22.24 -0.62 -36.95
CA VAL A 214 -21.75 -1.08 -38.26
C VAL A 214 -21.43 -2.55 -38.18
N HIS A 215 -21.99 -3.35 -39.13
CA HIS A 215 -21.59 -4.75 -39.26
C HIS A 215 -20.19 -4.86 -39.85
N VAL A 216 -19.31 -5.56 -39.14
CA VAL A 216 -17.93 -5.86 -39.59
C VAL A 216 -17.85 -7.32 -39.95
N ASP A 217 -17.57 -7.61 -41.23
CA ASP A 217 -17.48 -8.95 -41.75
C ASP A 217 -16.32 -9.76 -41.13
N ALA A 218 -16.47 -11.06 -41.12
CA ALA A 218 -15.42 -11.99 -40.65
C ALA A 218 -14.14 -11.87 -41.51
N LEU A 219 -12.98 -11.91 -40.87
CA LEU A 219 -11.69 -11.93 -41.54
C LEU A 219 -11.28 -13.40 -41.82
N PRO A 220 -10.83 -13.71 -43.04
CA PRO A 220 -10.37 -15.04 -43.38
C PRO A 220 -9.07 -15.39 -42.65
N PRO A 221 -8.66 -16.69 -42.63
CA PRO A 221 -7.34 -17.05 -42.11
C PRO A 221 -6.22 -16.30 -42.84
N VAL A 222 -5.21 -15.85 -42.10
CA VAL A 222 -4.01 -15.17 -42.63
C VAL A 222 -2.76 -15.67 -41.93
N THR A 223 -1.67 -15.81 -42.65
CA THR A 223 -0.32 -15.94 -42.07
C THR A 223 0.26 -14.56 -41.98
N PHE A 224 0.70 -14.14 -40.78
CA PHE A 224 1.33 -12.85 -40.60
C PHE A 224 2.74 -12.84 -41.21
N ASP A 225 3.10 -11.74 -41.84
CA ASP A 225 4.38 -11.54 -42.51
C ASP A 225 5.36 -10.86 -41.51
N TRP A 226 5.85 -11.68 -40.57
CA TRP A 226 6.70 -11.19 -39.46
C TRP A 226 8.00 -10.56 -39.99
N ASP A 227 8.59 -11.12 -41.05
CA ASP A 227 9.86 -10.66 -41.61
C ASP A 227 9.79 -9.23 -42.24
N ASN A 228 8.60 -8.82 -42.67
CA ASN A 228 8.36 -7.49 -43.22
C ASN A 228 7.84 -6.48 -42.16
N MET A 229 7.65 -6.86 -40.90
CA MET A 229 7.32 -5.91 -39.84
C MET A 229 8.59 -5.23 -39.33
N LEU A 230 8.49 -3.93 -39.05
CA LEU A 230 9.59 -3.12 -38.53
C LEU A 230 9.33 -2.72 -37.08
N ASP A 231 10.41 -2.52 -36.32
CA ASP A 231 10.32 -2.00 -34.95
C ASP A 231 9.77 -0.57 -34.90
N ASP A 232 10.01 0.22 -35.99
CA ASP A 232 9.67 1.64 -36.05
C ASP A 232 9.27 2.02 -37.49
N TYR A 233 8.22 2.81 -37.61
CA TYR A 233 7.69 3.31 -38.90
C TYR A 233 7.76 4.83 -39.00
N THR A 234 8.52 5.52 -38.17
CA THR A 234 8.75 6.97 -38.25
C THR A 234 9.69 7.34 -39.42
N GLY A 235 10.45 6.37 -39.91
CA GLY A 235 11.31 6.47 -41.07
C GLY A 235 10.64 6.05 -42.38
N ASN A 236 11.47 5.75 -43.40
CA ASN A 236 10.99 5.21 -44.66
C ASN A 236 10.68 3.73 -44.57
N TYR A 237 9.54 3.32 -45.05
CA TYR A 237 9.11 1.91 -45.15
C TYR A 237 8.48 1.64 -46.52
N THR A 238 8.47 0.37 -46.92
CA THR A 238 7.82 -0.04 -48.16
C THR A 238 6.33 -0.28 -47.98
N THR A 239 5.59 -0.36 -49.08
CA THR A 239 4.15 -0.71 -49.01
C THR A 239 3.92 -2.09 -48.37
N GLU A 240 4.80 -3.03 -48.63
CA GLU A 240 4.76 -4.41 -48.11
C GLU A 240 4.92 -4.36 -46.58
N GLN A 241 5.90 -3.59 -46.08
CA GLN A 241 6.15 -3.41 -44.64
C GLN A 241 4.97 -2.73 -43.93
N GLY A 242 4.41 -1.68 -44.54
CA GLY A 242 3.22 -1.00 -44.01
C GLY A 242 1.98 -1.91 -44.01
N ASN A 243 1.80 -2.76 -45.04
CA ASN A 243 0.70 -3.72 -45.08
C ASN A 243 0.86 -4.83 -44.07
N ALA A 244 2.08 -5.30 -43.80
CA ALA A 244 2.35 -6.36 -42.83
C ALA A 244 1.85 -5.95 -41.44
N VAL A 245 2.27 -4.79 -40.94
CA VAL A 245 1.83 -4.30 -39.61
C VAL A 245 0.34 -3.92 -39.59
N ALA A 246 -0.20 -3.32 -40.66
CA ALA A 246 -1.62 -2.99 -40.76
C ALA A 246 -2.52 -4.25 -40.73
N THR A 247 -2.06 -5.37 -41.31
CA THR A 247 -2.77 -6.63 -41.26
C THR A 247 -2.84 -7.16 -39.85
N LEU A 248 -1.73 -7.17 -39.11
CA LEU A 248 -1.71 -7.57 -37.73
C LEU A 248 -2.67 -6.71 -36.89
N MET A 249 -2.54 -5.38 -36.96
CA MET A 249 -3.40 -4.44 -36.23
C MET A 249 -4.90 -4.65 -36.49
N ARG A 250 -5.25 -4.88 -37.76
CA ARG A 250 -6.63 -5.12 -38.17
C ARG A 250 -7.21 -6.41 -37.60
N TYR A 251 -6.41 -7.50 -37.59
CA TYR A 251 -6.82 -8.81 -37.07
C TYR A 251 -6.93 -8.78 -35.54
N VAL A 252 -5.97 -8.16 -34.87
CA VAL A 252 -5.98 -8.02 -33.40
C VAL A 252 -7.19 -7.19 -32.96
N GLY A 253 -7.40 -6.00 -33.54
CA GLY A 253 -8.53 -5.15 -33.18
C GLY A 253 -9.89 -5.80 -33.42
N GLN A 254 -10.06 -6.60 -34.49
CA GLN A 254 -11.29 -7.37 -34.69
C GLN A 254 -11.43 -8.51 -33.69
N ALA A 255 -10.35 -9.19 -33.34
CA ALA A 255 -10.37 -10.22 -32.31
C ALA A 255 -10.76 -9.68 -30.94
N GLU A 256 -10.40 -8.44 -30.64
CA GLU A 256 -10.82 -7.68 -29.45
C GLU A 256 -12.25 -7.11 -29.55
N ARG A 257 -12.90 -7.21 -30.69
CA ARG A 257 -14.19 -6.57 -30.97
C ARG A 257 -14.15 -5.06 -30.73
N MET A 258 -13.13 -4.40 -31.28
CA MET A 258 -12.87 -2.97 -31.13
C MET A 258 -14.08 -2.11 -31.49
N SER A 259 -14.41 -1.13 -30.64
CA SER A 259 -15.29 -0.02 -30.99
C SER A 259 -14.45 1.01 -31.71
N TYR A 260 -14.58 1.06 -33.05
CA TYR A 260 -13.74 1.88 -33.91
C TYR A 260 -14.25 3.33 -34.00
N GLY A 261 -13.31 4.26 -34.25
CA GLY A 261 -13.64 5.66 -34.52
C GLY A 261 -12.45 6.42 -35.15
N PRO A 262 -12.70 7.43 -35.98
CA PRO A 262 -11.67 8.24 -36.61
C PRO A 262 -10.86 9.06 -35.59
N ASP A 263 -11.49 9.50 -34.50
CA ASP A 263 -10.83 10.30 -33.45
C ASP A 263 -10.32 9.46 -32.26
N GLY A 264 -10.67 8.17 -32.21
CA GLY A 264 -10.26 7.23 -31.18
C GLY A 264 -11.01 5.92 -31.28
N SER A 265 -10.31 4.82 -31.05
CA SER A 265 -10.85 3.45 -30.99
C SER A 265 -10.50 2.84 -29.64
N GLY A 266 -11.39 2.00 -29.10
CA GLY A 266 -11.15 1.38 -27.80
C GLY A 266 -12.07 0.18 -27.54
N VAL A 267 -11.80 -0.50 -26.44
CA VAL A 267 -12.71 -1.48 -25.84
C VAL A 267 -13.22 -0.92 -24.51
N ASP A 268 -14.37 -1.37 -24.04
CA ASP A 268 -14.91 -0.96 -22.75
C ASP A 268 -13.90 -1.28 -21.63
N ALA A 269 -13.76 -0.37 -20.67
CA ALA A 269 -12.85 -0.49 -19.54
C ALA A 269 -13.04 -1.81 -18.73
N ASP A 270 -14.28 -2.31 -18.65
CA ASP A 270 -14.58 -3.59 -18.02
C ASP A 270 -14.29 -4.81 -18.92
N SER A 271 -13.96 -4.57 -20.18
CA SER A 271 -13.82 -5.60 -21.22
C SER A 271 -12.37 -5.98 -21.55
N VAL A 272 -11.43 -5.79 -20.62
CA VAL A 272 -10.01 -6.23 -20.79
C VAL A 272 -9.90 -7.73 -21.18
N SER A 273 -10.92 -8.53 -20.85
CA SER A 273 -11.06 -9.91 -21.33
C SER A 273 -11.13 -10.05 -22.86
N LEU A 274 -11.55 -8.99 -23.58
CA LEU A 274 -11.53 -8.99 -25.04
C LEU A 274 -10.10 -8.91 -25.59
N ILE A 275 -9.20 -8.22 -24.88
CA ILE A 275 -7.77 -8.20 -25.21
C ILE A 275 -7.19 -9.61 -25.02
N ALA A 276 -7.45 -10.24 -23.87
CA ALA A 276 -7.01 -11.63 -23.62
C ALA A 276 -7.57 -12.62 -24.65
N ARG A 277 -8.81 -12.38 -25.11
CA ARG A 277 -9.46 -13.16 -26.15
C ARG A 277 -8.70 -13.11 -27.49
N ALA A 278 -8.09 -11.99 -27.85
CA ALA A 278 -7.32 -11.90 -29.10
C ALA A 278 -6.16 -12.90 -29.10
N PHE A 279 -5.44 -13.04 -27.99
CA PHE A 279 -4.36 -14.01 -27.86
C PHE A 279 -4.87 -15.46 -27.93
N THR A 280 -5.87 -15.79 -27.12
CA THR A 280 -6.41 -17.16 -27.08
C THR A 280 -7.07 -17.58 -28.40
N LEU A 281 -7.76 -16.66 -29.08
CA LEU A 281 -8.34 -16.92 -30.39
C LEU A 281 -7.27 -17.20 -31.44
N MET A 282 -6.11 -16.57 -31.34
CA MET A 282 -4.97 -16.75 -32.28
C MET A 282 -3.99 -17.86 -31.85
N GLY A 283 -4.40 -18.74 -30.92
CA GLY A 283 -3.67 -19.96 -30.58
C GLY A 283 -2.70 -19.87 -29.40
N TYR A 284 -2.66 -18.76 -28.65
CA TYR A 284 -1.96 -18.75 -27.38
C TYR A 284 -2.66 -19.64 -26.34
N ASP A 285 -1.90 -20.17 -25.41
CA ASP A 285 -2.45 -21.10 -24.41
C ASP A 285 -3.51 -20.43 -23.51
N PRO A 286 -4.79 -20.86 -23.62
CA PRO A 286 -5.87 -20.24 -22.85
C PRO A 286 -5.78 -20.47 -21.33
N GLU A 287 -4.97 -21.43 -20.87
CA GLU A 287 -4.73 -21.65 -19.45
C GLU A 287 -3.66 -20.73 -18.88
N SER A 288 -2.72 -20.26 -19.72
CA SER A 288 -1.69 -19.32 -19.30
C SER A 288 -2.15 -17.87 -19.39
N VAL A 289 -2.85 -17.50 -20.47
CA VAL A 289 -3.35 -16.13 -20.68
C VAL A 289 -4.48 -15.82 -19.69
N GLN A 290 -4.22 -14.90 -18.80
CA GLN A 290 -5.13 -14.54 -17.71
C GLN A 290 -5.38 -13.04 -17.65
N VAL A 291 -6.59 -12.68 -17.23
CA VAL A 291 -6.93 -11.30 -16.86
C VAL A 291 -6.84 -11.17 -15.34
N VAL A 292 -6.02 -10.25 -14.87
CA VAL A 292 -5.95 -9.87 -13.45
C VAL A 292 -6.42 -8.45 -13.29
N LYS A 293 -7.17 -8.20 -12.23
CA LYS A 293 -7.73 -6.88 -11.90
C LYS A 293 -7.35 -6.54 -10.47
N LYS A 294 -6.73 -5.39 -10.25
CA LYS A 294 -6.36 -4.94 -8.90
C LYS A 294 -7.59 -4.65 -8.03
N VAL A 295 -8.67 -4.18 -8.66
CA VAL A 295 -9.99 -3.98 -8.04
C VAL A 295 -11.08 -4.67 -8.86
N SER A 296 -12.18 -5.07 -8.23
CA SER A 296 -13.21 -5.89 -8.87
C SER A 296 -14.09 -5.14 -9.88
N ALA A 297 -14.22 -3.80 -9.77
CA ALA A 297 -15.01 -2.98 -10.67
C ALA A 297 -14.48 -1.54 -10.71
N TYR A 298 -14.81 -0.80 -11.78
CA TYR A 298 -14.34 0.57 -12.02
C TYR A 298 -14.74 1.56 -10.91
N SER A 299 -15.95 1.52 -10.42
CA SER A 299 -16.45 2.42 -9.37
C SER A 299 -16.71 1.66 -8.08
N GLY A 300 -15.92 1.94 -7.03
CA GLY A 300 -16.14 1.39 -5.69
C GLY A 300 -15.96 -0.13 -5.58
N GLY A 301 -15.18 -0.73 -6.48
CA GLY A 301 -14.89 -2.15 -6.45
C GLY A 301 -14.02 -2.55 -5.24
N GLN A 302 -14.16 -3.82 -4.82
CA GLN A 302 -13.31 -4.39 -3.80
C GLN A 302 -11.86 -4.45 -4.29
N VAL A 303 -10.89 -4.07 -3.47
CA VAL A 303 -9.47 -4.32 -3.70
C VAL A 303 -9.21 -5.83 -3.64
N LEU A 304 -8.70 -6.39 -4.73
CA LEU A 304 -8.42 -7.83 -4.89
C LEU A 304 -6.96 -8.16 -4.59
N TYR A 305 -6.06 -7.21 -4.81
CA TYR A 305 -4.62 -7.35 -4.57
C TYR A 305 -4.08 -6.10 -3.88
N THR A 306 -3.29 -6.29 -2.85
CA THR A 306 -2.49 -5.22 -2.26
C THR A 306 -1.47 -4.69 -3.27
N ASP A 307 -0.85 -3.54 -2.99
CA ASP A 307 0.19 -2.99 -3.87
C ASP A 307 1.40 -3.94 -4.00
N ALA A 308 1.75 -4.66 -2.93
CA ALA A 308 2.84 -5.63 -2.92
C ALA A 308 2.51 -6.86 -3.79
N GLU A 309 1.33 -7.45 -3.63
CA GLU A 309 0.88 -8.58 -4.45
C GLU A 309 0.73 -8.19 -5.92
N TRP A 310 0.25 -6.97 -6.19
CA TRP A 310 0.16 -6.45 -7.56
C TRP A 310 1.54 -6.28 -8.20
N ALA A 311 2.49 -5.70 -7.46
CA ALA A 311 3.87 -5.58 -7.91
C ALA A 311 4.52 -6.95 -8.16
N GLU A 312 4.28 -7.93 -7.30
CA GLU A 312 4.77 -9.30 -7.47
C GLU A 312 4.23 -9.96 -8.75
N ILE A 313 2.92 -9.81 -9.03
CA ILE A 313 2.32 -10.33 -10.28
C ILE A 313 3.06 -9.77 -11.49
N LEU A 314 3.25 -8.44 -11.57
CA LEU A 314 3.90 -7.80 -12.70
C LEU A 314 5.39 -8.19 -12.81
N GLN A 315 6.10 -8.23 -11.69
CA GLN A 315 7.52 -8.63 -11.66
C GLN A 315 7.71 -10.09 -12.09
N THR A 316 6.83 -10.98 -11.65
CA THR A 316 6.87 -12.40 -12.04
C THR A 316 6.78 -12.56 -13.55
N GLU A 317 5.90 -11.81 -14.22
CA GLU A 317 5.74 -11.85 -15.66
C GLU A 317 6.99 -11.34 -16.38
N ILE A 318 7.49 -10.17 -15.97
CA ILE A 318 8.65 -9.55 -16.61
C ILE A 318 9.92 -10.38 -16.40
N LEU A 319 10.13 -10.93 -15.19
CA LEU A 319 11.26 -11.81 -14.90
C LEU A 319 11.20 -13.13 -15.67
N ALA A 320 10.02 -13.55 -16.09
CA ALA A 320 9.81 -14.69 -17.01
C ALA A 320 9.84 -14.27 -18.49
N GLU A 321 10.29 -13.05 -18.82
CA GLU A 321 10.37 -12.49 -20.16
C GLU A 321 9.02 -12.49 -20.90
N ARG A 322 7.91 -12.28 -20.16
CA ARG A 322 6.56 -12.17 -20.74
C ARG A 322 6.08 -10.72 -20.64
N PRO A 323 6.02 -9.99 -21.78
CA PRO A 323 5.46 -8.64 -21.81
C PRO A 323 3.98 -8.64 -21.40
N ILE A 324 3.58 -7.62 -20.66
CA ILE A 324 2.23 -7.47 -20.11
C ILE A 324 1.46 -6.45 -20.94
N VAL A 325 0.20 -6.74 -21.29
CA VAL A 325 -0.74 -5.69 -21.72
C VAL A 325 -1.43 -5.14 -20.47
N PHE A 326 -1.17 -3.87 -20.17
CA PHE A 326 -1.64 -3.22 -18.97
C PHE A 326 -2.71 -2.18 -19.34
N CYS A 327 -3.81 -2.15 -18.58
CA CYS A 327 -4.89 -1.20 -18.76
C CYS A 327 -5.11 -0.41 -17.47
N ALA A 328 -5.25 0.90 -17.61
CA ALA A 328 -5.56 1.80 -16.51
C ALA A 328 -6.60 2.83 -16.94
N VAL A 329 -7.39 3.31 -16.00
CA VAL A 329 -8.43 4.32 -16.23
C VAL A 329 -8.07 5.56 -15.42
N ASP A 330 -8.29 6.75 -16.00
CA ASP A 330 -8.21 8.01 -15.26
C ASP A 330 -9.21 8.02 -14.11
N GLY A 331 -8.75 8.32 -12.91
CA GLY A 331 -9.58 8.39 -11.70
C GLY A 331 -10.72 9.41 -11.78
N ASN A 332 -10.64 10.37 -12.73
CA ASN A 332 -11.69 11.34 -13.01
C ASN A 332 -12.68 10.88 -14.10
N GLY A 333 -12.50 9.67 -14.65
CA GLY A 333 -13.37 9.14 -15.69
C GLY A 333 -13.21 9.76 -17.09
N ASN A 334 -12.09 10.46 -17.35
CA ASN A 334 -11.83 11.12 -18.62
C ASN A 334 -11.25 10.19 -19.71
N GLY A 335 -11.20 8.91 -19.49
CA GLY A 335 -10.75 7.89 -20.42
C GLY A 335 -9.82 6.85 -19.80
N GLY A 336 -9.57 5.80 -20.57
CA GLY A 336 -8.63 4.73 -20.24
C GLY A 336 -7.55 4.62 -21.30
N HIS A 337 -6.43 3.98 -20.93
CA HIS A 337 -5.35 3.68 -21.85
C HIS A 337 -4.85 2.25 -21.66
N ALA A 338 -4.59 1.56 -22.76
CA ALA A 338 -3.90 0.27 -22.78
C ALA A 338 -2.47 0.49 -23.29
N PHE A 339 -1.50 -0.04 -22.57
CA PHE A 339 -0.08 0.09 -22.85
C PHE A 339 0.67 -1.17 -22.41
N ASN A 340 1.96 -1.26 -22.66
CA ASN A 340 2.74 -2.40 -22.23
C ASN A 340 3.62 -2.07 -21.02
N VAL A 341 3.68 -3.00 -20.08
CA VAL A 341 4.75 -3.09 -19.09
C VAL A 341 5.67 -4.20 -19.58
N ASP A 342 6.88 -3.85 -19.97
CA ASP A 342 7.81 -4.73 -20.67
C ASP A 342 9.24 -4.72 -20.11
N GLY A 343 9.41 -4.17 -18.92
CA GLY A 343 10.69 -4.20 -18.21
C GLY A 343 10.52 -3.92 -16.73
N TYR A 344 11.46 -4.44 -15.93
CA TYR A 344 11.57 -4.16 -14.51
C TYR A 344 13.03 -4.00 -14.10
N ASN A 345 13.32 -2.95 -13.36
CA ASN A 345 14.65 -2.68 -12.82
C ASN A 345 14.61 -2.79 -11.29
N SER A 346 15.11 -3.88 -10.75
CA SER A 346 15.11 -4.16 -9.32
C SER A 346 15.97 -3.18 -8.50
N ASN A 347 16.98 -2.55 -9.10
CA ASN A 347 17.83 -1.58 -8.40
C ASN A 347 17.13 -0.23 -8.17
N THR A 348 16.17 0.13 -9.04
CA THR A 348 15.45 1.39 -8.98
C THR A 348 13.98 1.23 -8.61
N ASN A 349 13.49 -0.02 -8.56
CA ASN A 349 12.07 -0.35 -8.40
C ASN A 349 11.19 0.35 -9.45
N LYS A 350 11.65 0.39 -10.71
CA LYS A 350 10.91 1.01 -11.82
C LYS A 350 10.57 0.00 -12.88
N TYR A 351 9.43 0.22 -13.51
CA TYR A 351 8.96 -0.55 -14.64
C TYR A 351 9.22 0.22 -15.93
N HIS A 352 9.64 -0.48 -16.97
CA HIS A 352 9.65 0.11 -18.30
C HIS A 352 8.25 0.04 -18.90
N ILE A 353 7.78 1.17 -19.41
CA ILE A 353 6.45 1.32 -20.01
C ILE A 353 6.61 1.71 -21.47
N ASN A 354 5.91 1.00 -22.36
CA ASN A 354 5.75 1.33 -23.75
C ASN A 354 4.30 1.77 -23.99
N PHE A 355 4.10 3.06 -24.26
CA PHE A 355 2.76 3.65 -24.37
C PHE A 355 2.07 3.38 -25.72
N GLY A 356 2.77 2.88 -26.72
CA GLY A 356 2.20 2.68 -28.06
C GLY A 356 1.97 3.97 -28.82
N TRP A 357 2.88 4.95 -28.70
CA TRP A 357 2.86 6.26 -29.34
C TRP A 357 4.20 6.58 -30.01
N SER A 358 4.58 5.75 -31.00
CA SER A 358 5.86 5.88 -31.74
C SER A 358 7.08 6.01 -30.82
N GLY A 359 7.10 5.31 -29.68
CA GLY A 359 8.18 5.35 -28.69
C GLY A 359 8.21 6.62 -27.84
N GLN A 360 7.29 7.55 -28.04
CA GLN A 360 7.25 8.79 -27.27
C GLN A 360 6.83 8.53 -25.82
N GLY A 361 7.71 8.86 -24.88
CA GLY A 361 7.45 8.69 -23.45
C GLY A 361 7.69 7.28 -22.92
N ASN A 362 8.21 6.36 -23.73
CA ASN A 362 8.64 5.05 -23.29
C ASN A 362 9.82 5.20 -22.32
N ASP A 363 9.62 4.91 -21.03
CA ASP A 363 10.58 5.21 -19.99
C ASP A 363 10.44 4.28 -18.77
N TRP A 364 11.38 4.43 -17.84
CA TRP A 364 11.38 3.75 -16.55
C TRP A 364 10.62 4.57 -15.52
N LEU A 365 9.45 4.11 -15.13
CA LEU A 365 8.48 4.86 -14.33
C LEU A 365 8.09 4.08 -13.06
N ALA A 366 7.80 4.82 -11.98
CA ALA A 366 7.06 4.26 -10.85
C ALA A 366 5.60 4.05 -11.28
N LEU A 367 5.05 2.86 -11.09
CA LEU A 367 3.62 2.64 -11.33
C LEU A 367 2.74 3.41 -10.34
N ASN A 368 3.28 3.69 -9.12
CA ASN A 368 2.63 4.48 -8.07
C ASN A 368 3.65 5.46 -7.50
N ALA A 369 3.25 6.69 -7.21
CA ALA A 369 4.15 7.64 -6.55
C ALA A 369 4.40 7.29 -5.06
N PHE A 370 3.48 6.56 -4.44
CA PHE A 370 3.57 6.01 -3.08
C PHE A 370 2.56 4.88 -2.89
N GLY A 371 2.78 4.00 -1.90
CA GLY A 371 1.98 2.80 -1.66
C GLY A 371 0.59 3.04 -1.04
N TYR A 372 -0.16 4.06 -1.50
CA TYR A 372 -1.52 4.33 -1.04
C TYR A 372 -2.49 4.30 -2.22
N SER A 373 -3.41 3.32 -2.24
CA SER A 373 -4.21 2.93 -3.40
C SER A 373 -5.43 3.81 -3.71
N TYR A 374 -5.56 5.00 -3.15
CA TYR A 374 -6.82 5.76 -3.23
C TYR A 374 -6.86 6.91 -4.24
N TYR A 375 -5.75 7.32 -4.85
CA TYR A 375 -5.78 8.44 -5.79
C TYR A 375 -4.85 8.24 -6.99
N ASN A 376 -5.39 8.49 -8.15
CA ASN A 376 -4.82 8.59 -9.50
C ASN A 376 -4.78 7.28 -10.29
N PHE A 377 -4.55 7.34 -11.60
CA PHE A 377 -4.52 6.25 -12.60
C PHE A 377 -4.32 4.82 -12.09
N ASN A 378 -4.30 4.68 -10.80
CA ASN A 378 -4.47 3.48 -10.03
C ASN A 378 -5.94 3.08 -9.92
N ALA A 379 -6.84 3.92 -10.43
CA ALA A 379 -8.22 3.55 -10.52
C ALA A 379 -8.35 2.44 -11.56
N TYR A 380 -8.66 1.24 -11.09
CA TYR A 380 -8.99 0.12 -11.94
C TYR A 380 -7.82 -0.39 -12.81
N GLN A 381 -6.64 -0.54 -12.22
CA GLN A 381 -5.54 -1.24 -12.88
C GLN A 381 -5.93 -2.69 -13.20
N GLN A 382 -5.69 -3.09 -14.44
CA GLN A 382 -5.95 -4.42 -14.97
C GLN A 382 -4.79 -4.82 -15.87
N ALA A 383 -4.55 -6.12 -16.01
CA ALA A 383 -3.51 -6.61 -16.89
C ALA A 383 -3.92 -7.94 -17.56
N VAL A 384 -3.46 -8.14 -18.77
CA VAL A 384 -3.39 -9.45 -19.40
C VAL A 384 -1.98 -9.97 -19.20
N ILE A 385 -1.87 -11.08 -18.50
CA ILE A 385 -0.62 -11.74 -18.11
C ILE A 385 -0.56 -13.18 -18.65
N GLY A 386 0.60 -13.84 -18.49
CA GLY A 386 0.80 -15.23 -18.96
C GLY A 386 0.80 -15.35 -20.47
N ILE A 387 1.05 -14.25 -21.20
CA ILE A 387 1.03 -14.22 -22.66
C ILE A 387 2.29 -14.90 -23.18
N GLN A 388 2.15 -16.14 -23.60
CA GLN A 388 3.22 -16.91 -24.23
C GLN A 388 2.64 -17.89 -25.26
N PRO A 389 3.33 -18.15 -26.38
CA PRO A 389 2.96 -19.19 -27.31
C PRO A 389 2.94 -20.57 -26.65
N PRO A 390 2.13 -21.54 -27.14
CA PRO A 390 2.28 -22.91 -26.71
C PRO A 390 3.69 -23.42 -27.08
N LEU A 391 4.20 -24.34 -26.27
CA LEU A 391 5.51 -24.94 -26.55
C LEU A 391 5.54 -25.57 -27.95
N GLN A 392 6.59 -25.24 -28.69
CA GLN A 392 6.88 -25.84 -30.00
C GLN A 392 7.99 -26.88 -29.83
N GLY A 393 7.64 -28.19 -29.97
CA GLY A 393 8.58 -29.26 -29.75
C GLY A 393 8.77 -29.65 -28.28
N PRO A 394 9.70 -30.61 -27.99
CA PRO A 394 9.86 -31.13 -26.64
C PRO A 394 10.22 -30.06 -25.61
N GLY A 395 9.46 -29.94 -24.54
CA GLY A 395 9.67 -28.88 -23.53
C GLY A 395 8.91 -29.05 -22.22
N ILE A 396 9.37 -28.33 -21.20
CA ILE A 396 8.72 -28.22 -19.91
C ILE A 396 8.12 -26.81 -19.78
N GLN A 397 6.86 -26.73 -19.43
CA GLN A 397 6.18 -25.46 -19.13
C GLN A 397 5.80 -25.39 -17.66
N VAL A 398 6.02 -24.23 -17.06
CA VAL A 398 5.59 -23.92 -15.69
C VAL A 398 4.69 -22.69 -15.69
N SER A 399 3.61 -22.73 -14.92
CA SER A 399 2.69 -21.60 -14.84
C SER A 399 3.29 -20.38 -14.10
N ARG A 400 4.29 -20.64 -13.26
CA ARG A 400 5.03 -19.59 -12.51
C ARG A 400 6.49 -20.00 -12.39
N SER A 401 7.39 -19.07 -12.65
CA SER A 401 8.83 -19.24 -12.45
C SER A 401 9.34 -18.72 -11.11
N VAL A 402 8.50 -17.95 -10.39
CA VAL A 402 8.78 -17.42 -9.05
C VAL A 402 7.54 -17.59 -8.18
N LEU A 403 7.74 -18.03 -6.93
CA LEU A 403 6.72 -18.08 -5.89
C LEU A 403 7.24 -17.30 -4.69
N SER A 404 6.50 -16.27 -4.27
CA SER A 404 6.72 -15.56 -3.02
C SER A 404 5.69 -16.00 -1.99
N MET A 405 6.14 -16.26 -0.77
CA MET A 405 5.35 -16.84 0.30
C MET A 405 5.64 -16.11 1.60
N GLU A 406 4.60 -15.78 2.34
CA GLU A 406 4.71 -15.16 3.65
C GLU A 406 4.17 -16.11 4.72
N ALA A 407 4.82 -16.15 5.86
CA ALA A 407 4.36 -16.88 7.03
C ALA A 407 4.83 -16.20 8.32
N PHE A 408 4.15 -16.44 9.42
CA PHE A 408 4.75 -16.18 10.72
C PHE A 408 5.77 -17.26 11.06
N ALA A 409 6.81 -16.88 11.80
CA ALA A 409 7.78 -17.85 12.31
C ALA A 409 7.08 -18.99 13.08
N GLU A 410 7.51 -20.23 12.89
CA GLU A 410 6.91 -21.45 13.43
C GLU A 410 5.51 -21.80 12.88
N GLN A 411 5.01 -21.04 11.90
CA GLN A 411 3.80 -21.36 11.15
C GLN A 411 4.14 -21.73 9.71
N SER A 412 3.14 -22.09 8.91
CA SER A 412 3.37 -22.44 7.50
C SER A 412 2.34 -21.80 6.58
N SER A 413 2.79 -21.51 5.38
CA SER A 413 1.94 -21.11 4.25
C SER A 413 2.17 -22.03 3.05
N THR A 414 1.26 -22.01 2.08
CA THR A 414 1.36 -22.82 0.88
C THR A 414 1.11 -21.99 -0.37
N ALA A 415 1.86 -22.29 -1.44
CA ALA A 415 1.62 -21.76 -2.77
C ALA A 415 1.68 -22.90 -3.81
N THR A 416 1.13 -22.67 -4.99
CA THR A 416 1.07 -23.69 -6.02
C THR A 416 1.56 -23.17 -7.36
N PHE A 417 2.10 -24.07 -8.17
CA PHE A 417 2.34 -23.85 -9.59
C PHE A 417 2.00 -25.12 -10.39
N LYS A 418 1.68 -24.96 -11.67
CA LYS A 418 1.34 -26.08 -12.56
C LYS A 418 2.52 -26.40 -13.46
N VAL A 419 2.76 -27.67 -13.71
CA VAL A 419 3.81 -28.20 -14.60
C VAL A 419 3.15 -29.00 -15.72
N LYS A 420 3.48 -28.66 -16.98
CA LYS A 420 3.10 -29.41 -18.20
C LYS A 420 4.36 -29.90 -18.92
N GLY A 421 4.24 -31.01 -19.62
CA GLY A 421 5.26 -31.50 -20.56
C GLY A 421 4.67 -31.51 -21.97
N HIS A 422 5.48 -31.17 -22.97
CA HIS A 422 5.09 -31.24 -24.38
C HIS A 422 6.09 -32.12 -25.14
N GLU A 423 5.60 -33.11 -25.89
CA GLU A 423 6.41 -34.04 -26.69
C GLU A 423 7.58 -34.72 -25.95
N LEU A 424 7.47 -34.84 -24.62
CA LEU A 424 8.46 -35.49 -23.78
C LEU A 424 8.11 -36.95 -23.54
N THR A 425 9.13 -37.77 -23.36
CA THR A 425 8.99 -39.15 -22.91
C THR A 425 9.57 -39.34 -21.52
N GLY A 426 8.88 -40.15 -20.68
CA GLY A 426 9.27 -40.33 -19.28
C GLY A 426 8.89 -39.16 -18.41
N ASN A 427 9.14 -39.27 -17.11
CA ASN A 427 8.70 -38.32 -16.15
C ASN A 427 9.55 -37.03 -16.19
N ILE A 428 8.96 -35.87 -15.77
CA ILE A 428 9.70 -34.69 -15.39
C ILE A 428 10.09 -34.87 -13.92
N THR A 429 11.35 -34.73 -13.59
CA THR A 429 11.89 -34.81 -12.21
C THR A 429 11.97 -33.42 -11.60
N LEU A 430 11.50 -33.26 -10.36
CA LEU A 430 11.61 -32.03 -9.59
C LEU A 430 12.66 -32.23 -8.51
N THR A 431 13.66 -31.34 -8.47
CA THR A 431 14.71 -31.33 -7.47
C THR A 431 14.64 -30.01 -6.70
N LEU A 432 14.24 -30.08 -5.44
CA LEU A 432 14.27 -28.95 -4.52
C LEU A 432 15.68 -28.76 -3.97
N ASN A 433 16.23 -27.57 -4.12
CA ASN A 433 17.44 -27.11 -3.47
C ASN A 433 17.06 -26.03 -2.45
N ASP A 434 17.00 -26.42 -1.19
CA ASP A 434 16.60 -25.58 -0.05
C ASP A 434 17.71 -25.55 0.99
N PRO A 435 18.61 -24.55 0.96
CA PRO A 435 19.74 -24.44 1.88
C PRO A 435 19.32 -24.27 3.34
N ASP A 436 18.16 -23.63 3.58
CA ASP A 436 17.69 -23.25 4.90
C ASP A 436 16.74 -24.29 5.52
N GLY A 437 16.25 -25.24 4.71
CA GLY A 437 15.33 -26.27 5.16
C GLY A 437 13.93 -25.77 5.50
N CYS A 438 13.52 -24.64 4.90
CA CYS A 438 12.24 -23.99 5.16
C CYS A 438 11.15 -24.35 4.16
N PHE A 439 11.49 -24.99 3.03
CA PHE A 439 10.55 -25.33 1.97
C PHE A 439 10.41 -26.84 1.80
N SER A 440 9.25 -27.23 1.33
CA SER A 440 8.99 -28.61 0.88
C SER A 440 8.01 -28.61 -0.28
N ILE A 441 8.04 -29.69 -1.07
CA ILE A 441 7.12 -29.91 -2.20
C ILE A 441 6.38 -31.22 -2.02
N ASP A 442 5.12 -31.26 -2.47
CA ASP A 442 4.24 -32.43 -2.35
C ASP A 442 4.57 -33.54 -3.36
N ALA A 443 5.33 -33.23 -4.41
CA ALA A 443 5.76 -34.21 -5.41
C ALA A 443 7.16 -33.89 -5.97
N ASN A 444 7.94 -34.94 -6.19
CA ASN A 444 9.27 -34.85 -6.80
C ASN A 444 9.30 -35.32 -8.27
N SER A 445 8.13 -35.60 -8.85
CA SER A 445 8.02 -36.06 -10.25
C SER A 445 6.63 -35.78 -10.79
N VAL A 446 6.60 -35.41 -12.07
CA VAL A 446 5.37 -35.32 -12.90
C VAL A 446 5.41 -36.46 -13.89
N PRO A 447 4.48 -37.46 -13.82
CA PRO A 447 4.43 -38.57 -14.77
C PRO A 447 3.93 -38.07 -16.13
N GLU A 448 4.36 -38.77 -17.17
CA GLU A 448 3.97 -38.47 -18.55
C GLU A 448 2.44 -38.44 -18.76
N SER A 449 1.68 -39.22 -17.99
CA SER A 449 0.21 -39.21 -18.01
C SER A 449 -0.44 -37.90 -17.63
N ASP A 450 0.30 -37.03 -16.91
CA ASP A 450 -0.19 -35.76 -16.39
C ASP A 450 0.24 -34.56 -17.25
N PHE A 451 0.95 -34.80 -18.37
CA PHE A 451 1.55 -33.73 -19.16
C PHE A 451 0.52 -32.86 -19.87
N GLU A 452 -0.53 -33.44 -20.43
CA GLU A 452 -1.56 -32.72 -21.18
C GLU A 452 -2.39 -31.79 -20.24
N ASP A 453 -2.90 -32.37 -19.16
CA ASP A 453 -3.72 -31.64 -18.17
C ASP A 453 -2.85 -30.76 -17.24
N GLY A 454 -1.60 -31.15 -17.09
CA GLY A 454 -0.64 -30.53 -16.17
C GLY A 454 -0.86 -30.96 -14.73
N LYS A 455 0.23 -31.11 -13.97
CA LYS A 455 0.22 -31.44 -12.55
C LYS A 455 0.42 -30.18 -11.70
N ILE A 456 -0.46 -29.97 -10.73
CA ILE A 456 -0.29 -28.94 -9.71
C ILE A 456 0.72 -29.46 -8.70
N ILE A 457 1.74 -28.65 -8.41
CA ILE A 457 2.73 -28.87 -7.37
C ILE A 457 2.45 -27.88 -6.24
N THR A 458 2.32 -28.39 -5.01
CA THR A 458 2.15 -27.59 -3.83
C THR A 458 3.50 -27.40 -3.14
N VAL A 459 3.88 -26.17 -2.95
CA VAL A 459 5.04 -25.77 -2.15
C VAL A 459 4.55 -25.34 -0.77
N THR A 460 5.18 -25.86 0.28
CA THR A 460 4.94 -25.43 1.67
C THR A 460 6.16 -24.67 2.16
N TYR A 461 5.96 -23.50 2.71
CA TYR A 461 6.96 -22.69 3.39
C TYR A 461 6.69 -22.73 4.89
N ALA A 462 7.68 -23.17 5.69
CA ALA A 462 7.57 -23.40 7.15
C ALA A 462 8.81 -22.87 7.88
N PRO A 463 8.98 -21.54 7.97
CA PRO A 463 10.13 -20.92 8.61
C PRO A 463 10.16 -21.13 10.11
N GLN A 464 11.35 -21.30 10.70
CA GLN A 464 11.53 -21.48 12.14
C GLN A 464 11.85 -20.18 12.88
N ALA A 465 12.21 -19.11 12.14
CA ALA A 465 12.55 -17.81 12.68
C ALA A 465 12.13 -16.71 11.68
N ALA A 466 11.98 -15.49 12.16
CA ALA A 466 11.79 -14.33 11.31
C ALA A 466 13.03 -14.10 10.43
N GLY A 467 12.78 -13.64 9.21
CA GLY A 467 13.82 -13.43 8.20
C GLY A 467 13.35 -13.82 6.82
N THR A 468 14.27 -13.93 5.90
CA THR A 468 13.99 -14.27 4.51
C THR A 468 14.75 -15.53 4.12
N ASN A 469 14.10 -16.39 3.35
CA ASN A 469 14.64 -17.66 2.89
C ASN A 469 14.47 -17.77 1.37
N THR A 470 15.39 -18.41 0.70
CA THR A 470 15.30 -18.64 -0.75
C THR A 470 15.64 -20.09 -1.08
N ALA A 471 14.88 -20.67 -2.00
CA ALA A 471 15.14 -21.99 -2.52
C ALA A 471 14.85 -22.05 -4.04
N THR A 472 15.21 -23.13 -4.68
CA THR A 472 14.93 -23.35 -6.09
C THR A 472 14.43 -24.76 -6.34
N ILE A 473 13.46 -24.90 -7.25
CA ILE A 473 13.03 -26.20 -7.79
C ILE A 473 13.54 -26.28 -9.21
N THR A 474 14.40 -27.25 -9.51
CA THR A 474 14.81 -27.56 -10.87
C THR A 474 13.94 -28.67 -11.42
N LEU A 475 13.33 -28.43 -12.58
CA LEU A 475 12.54 -29.38 -13.32
C LEU A 475 13.36 -29.88 -14.51
N SER A 476 13.57 -31.20 -14.63
CA SER A 476 14.41 -31.80 -15.66
C SER A 476 13.76 -32.99 -16.34
N ASN A 477 13.98 -33.11 -17.64
CA ASN A 477 13.68 -34.27 -18.45
C ASN A 477 14.75 -34.39 -19.54
N PRO A 478 15.26 -35.60 -19.87
CA PRO A 478 16.33 -35.75 -20.87
C PRO A 478 16.01 -35.22 -22.26
N GLY A 479 14.73 -35.00 -22.59
CA GLY A 479 14.26 -34.47 -23.88
C GLY A 479 14.05 -32.96 -23.91
N ALA A 480 14.29 -32.21 -22.83
CA ALA A 480 14.03 -30.79 -22.76
C ALA A 480 15.13 -30.03 -21.99
N GLU A 481 15.17 -28.73 -22.19
CA GLU A 481 15.95 -27.84 -21.30
C GLU A 481 15.35 -27.80 -19.90
N ASP A 482 16.22 -27.78 -18.91
CA ASP A 482 15.81 -27.64 -17.50
C ASP A 482 15.07 -26.30 -17.27
N LYS A 483 14.00 -26.35 -16.46
CA LYS A 483 13.32 -25.15 -15.98
C LYS A 483 13.56 -24.99 -14.48
N THR A 484 13.58 -23.75 -14.04
CA THR A 484 13.78 -23.44 -12.62
C THR A 484 12.59 -22.62 -12.11
N VAL A 485 12.08 -23.00 -10.93
CA VAL A 485 11.12 -22.19 -10.16
C VAL A 485 11.85 -21.69 -8.92
N THR A 486 11.89 -20.39 -8.74
CA THR A 486 12.50 -19.74 -7.57
C THR A 486 11.46 -19.58 -6.46
N LEU A 487 11.83 -19.91 -5.24
CA LEU A 487 11.00 -19.79 -4.06
C LEU A 487 11.56 -18.68 -3.17
N ASN A 488 10.73 -17.69 -2.81
CA ASN A 488 11.07 -16.64 -1.88
C ASN A 488 10.13 -16.74 -0.69
N GLY A 489 10.67 -16.88 0.51
CA GLY A 489 9.92 -16.90 1.75
C GLY A 489 10.26 -15.67 2.60
N THR A 490 9.26 -15.00 3.14
CA THR A 490 9.40 -13.96 4.14
C THR A 490 8.70 -14.40 5.42
N ALA A 491 9.45 -14.47 6.51
CA ALA A 491 8.92 -14.80 7.82
C ALA A 491 8.94 -13.58 8.74
N THR A 492 7.83 -13.31 9.41
CA THR A 492 7.73 -12.28 10.43
C THR A 492 7.34 -12.91 11.77
N LEU A 493 7.53 -12.18 12.87
CA LEU A 493 6.98 -12.62 14.16
C LEU A 493 5.49 -12.24 14.22
N GLU A 494 4.68 -13.16 14.72
CA GLU A 494 3.28 -12.83 15.04
C GLU A 494 3.28 -11.90 16.26
N THR A 495 2.68 -10.71 16.12
CA THR A 495 2.71 -9.66 17.14
C THR A 495 1.37 -9.55 17.85
N PHE A 496 1.40 -9.47 19.16
CA PHE A 496 0.21 -9.32 20.01
C PHE A 496 0.32 -8.04 20.83
N ALA A 497 -0.73 -7.21 20.80
CA ALA A 497 -0.81 -6.05 21.67
C ALA A 497 -0.88 -6.51 23.13
N PRO A 498 -0.04 -5.97 24.04
CA PRO A 498 -0.21 -6.24 25.47
C PRO A 498 -1.57 -5.75 25.97
N VAL A 499 -2.00 -6.22 27.11
CA VAL A 499 -3.23 -5.77 27.77
C VAL A 499 -2.85 -4.89 28.95
N MET A 500 -3.20 -3.58 28.86
CA MET A 500 -2.97 -2.61 29.93
C MET A 500 -3.94 -2.88 31.07
N LEU A 501 -3.42 -2.92 32.30
CA LEU A 501 -4.19 -3.06 33.52
C LEU A 501 -4.58 -1.69 34.09
N PRO A 502 -5.68 -1.60 34.85
CA PRO A 502 -5.95 -0.41 35.67
C PRO A 502 -4.80 -0.13 36.63
N ALA A 503 -4.48 1.14 36.88
CA ALA A 503 -3.50 1.50 37.88
C ALA A 503 -3.99 1.10 39.27
N ASP A 504 -3.12 0.46 40.06
CA ASP A 504 -3.42 0.12 41.44
C ASP A 504 -3.35 1.40 42.31
N GLU A 505 -4.42 1.66 43.05
CA GLU A 505 -4.54 2.84 43.89
C GLU A 505 -3.42 2.97 44.94
N SER A 506 -2.86 1.81 45.39
CA SER A 506 -1.73 1.81 46.35
C SER A 506 -0.44 2.40 45.77
N TYR A 507 -0.31 2.49 44.45
CA TYR A 507 0.85 3.08 43.75
C TYR A 507 0.58 4.48 43.18
N ILE A 508 -0.58 5.07 43.45
CA ILE A 508 -0.94 6.43 42.99
C ILE A 508 -0.65 7.43 44.09
N ASN A 509 0.01 8.52 43.73
CA ASN A 509 0.08 9.72 44.56
C ASN A 509 -0.06 10.98 43.67
N LEU A 510 0.18 12.19 44.22
CA LEU A 510 -0.02 13.47 43.54
C LEU A 510 0.84 13.66 42.29
N THR A 511 1.94 12.92 42.13
CA THR A 511 2.90 13.13 41.02
C THR A 511 3.35 11.87 40.32
N GLN A 512 2.78 10.71 40.70
CA GLN A 512 3.20 9.41 40.11
C GLN A 512 2.08 8.36 40.16
N PHE A 513 2.23 7.35 39.30
CA PHE A 513 1.48 6.10 39.36
C PHE A 513 2.30 4.95 38.74
N ARG A 514 1.96 3.70 39.04
CA ARG A 514 2.51 2.53 38.39
C ARG A 514 1.56 2.06 37.28
N ALA A 515 2.07 1.93 36.08
CA ALA A 515 1.42 1.30 34.96
C ALA A 515 1.80 -0.17 34.89
N ASP A 516 0.83 -1.08 34.88
CA ASP A 516 1.02 -2.54 34.82
C ASP A 516 0.34 -3.09 33.59
N TRP A 517 0.90 -4.17 33.00
CA TRP A 517 0.32 -4.85 31.85
C TRP A 517 0.63 -6.33 31.85
N THR A 518 -0.11 -7.06 30.98
CA THR A 518 0.13 -8.48 30.72
C THR A 518 0.22 -8.71 29.23
N ASP A 519 0.99 -9.69 28.78
CA ASP A 519 0.94 -10.16 27.41
C ASP A 519 -0.30 -11.05 27.22
N GLN A 520 -0.86 -11.02 26.01
CA GLN A 520 -1.97 -11.91 25.65
C GLN A 520 -1.51 -13.38 25.54
N THR A 521 -0.25 -13.60 25.17
CA THR A 521 0.41 -14.90 25.11
C THR A 521 1.76 -14.81 25.81
N ALA A 522 2.29 -15.97 26.28
CA ALA A 522 3.66 -16.03 26.79
C ALA A 522 4.64 -15.86 25.62
N ASP A 523 4.84 -14.62 25.20
CA ASP A 523 5.61 -14.33 24.01
C ASP A 523 7.11 -14.31 24.32
N LYS A 524 7.80 -15.34 23.86
CA LYS A 524 9.26 -15.50 24.03
C LYS A 524 10.10 -14.54 23.20
N TYR A 525 9.46 -13.79 22.27
CA TYR A 525 10.16 -12.90 21.35
C TYR A 525 10.05 -11.44 21.73
N VAL A 526 9.36 -11.09 22.80
CA VAL A 526 9.31 -9.71 23.29
C VAL A 526 10.66 -9.35 23.91
N GLU A 527 11.31 -8.33 23.35
CA GLU A 527 12.58 -7.78 23.83
C GLU A 527 12.35 -6.67 24.87
N SER A 528 11.38 -5.81 24.61
CA SER A 528 11.05 -4.68 25.49
C SER A 528 9.67 -4.12 25.21
N TYR A 529 9.26 -3.14 26.02
CA TYR A 529 8.01 -2.41 25.85
C TYR A 529 8.25 -0.94 25.67
N THR A 530 7.28 -0.27 25.04
CA THR A 530 7.17 1.19 24.97
C THR A 530 5.86 1.61 25.62
N LEU A 531 5.96 2.42 26.68
CA LEU A 531 4.81 3.00 27.38
C LEU A 531 4.59 4.43 26.88
N LYS A 532 3.36 4.77 26.53
CA LYS A 532 2.90 6.11 26.20
C LYS A 532 2.03 6.63 27.34
N VAL A 533 2.34 7.83 27.82
CA VAL A 533 1.55 8.53 28.85
C VAL A 533 1.22 9.91 28.34
N SER A 534 -0.05 10.27 28.36
CA SER A 534 -0.55 11.57 27.87
C SER A 534 -1.47 12.20 28.91
N PRO A 535 -1.39 13.50 29.17
CA PRO A 535 -2.39 14.19 29.99
C PRO A 535 -3.75 14.15 29.28
N LYS A 536 -4.83 14.18 30.04
CA LYS A 536 -6.20 14.26 29.48
C LYS A 536 -6.36 15.59 28.75
N PRO A 537 -6.67 15.59 27.45
CA PRO A 537 -6.83 16.83 26.70
C PRO A 537 -8.12 17.56 27.09
N SER A 538 -8.09 18.89 27.07
CA SER A 538 -9.28 19.73 27.31
C SER A 538 -10.21 19.80 26.12
N VAL A 539 -9.63 19.83 24.90
CA VAL A 539 -10.35 19.72 23.62
C VAL A 539 -9.48 18.92 22.65
N ALA A 540 -9.99 17.83 22.10
CA ALA A 540 -9.30 17.01 21.09
C ALA A 540 -10.27 16.24 20.22
N LEU A 541 -9.90 15.99 18.96
CA LEU A 541 -10.59 15.04 18.10
C LEU A 541 -10.34 13.61 18.62
N LEU A 542 -11.43 12.87 18.89
CA LEU A 542 -11.36 11.49 19.35
C LEU A 542 -11.48 10.50 18.19
N ASP A 543 -12.42 10.74 17.26
CA ASP A 543 -12.66 9.85 16.13
C ASP A 543 -13.50 10.54 15.04
N SER A 544 -13.55 9.93 13.85
CA SER A 544 -14.36 10.42 12.74
C SER A 544 -14.84 9.33 11.79
N LEU A 545 -16.02 9.56 11.20
CA LEU A 545 -16.52 8.80 10.05
C LEU A 545 -16.51 9.71 8.83
N ASP A 546 -15.71 9.37 7.82
CA ASP A 546 -15.58 10.12 6.57
C ASP A 546 -16.36 9.41 5.45
N GLY A 547 -17.44 10.03 4.99
CA GLY A 547 -18.25 9.49 3.90
C GLY A 547 -17.59 9.59 2.53
N SER A 548 -16.55 10.39 2.37
CA SER A 548 -15.84 10.56 1.08
C SER A 548 -15.21 9.27 0.55
N ILE A 549 -14.97 8.30 1.43
CA ILE A 549 -14.48 6.97 1.05
C ILE A 549 -15.51 6.11 0.29
N TYR A 550 -16.78 6.56 0.19
CA TYR A 550 -17.86 5.87 -0.48
C TYR A 550 -18.48 6.70 -1.61
N PRO A 551 -17.74 7.02 -2.69
CA PRO A 551 -18.16 8.03 -3.66
C PRO A 551 -19.40 7.64 -4.49
N ASN A 552 -19.65 6.33 -4.76
CA ASN A 552 -20.54 5.95 -5.87
C ASN A 552 -21.50 4.77 -5.62
N SER A 553 -21.64 4.22 -4.43
CA SER A 553 -22.52 3.06 -4.23
C SER A 553 -23.42 3.20 -3.02
N TYR A 554 -24.73 2.99 -3.24
CA TYR A 554 -25.70 2.88 -2.15
C TYR A 554 -25.66 1.47 -1.57
N GLN A 555 -24.89 1.27 -0.49
CA GLN A 555 -24.77 -0.02 0.17
C GLN A 555 -25.00 0.09 1.68
N SER A 556 -25.53 -0.98 2.28
CA SER A 556 -25.59 -1.10 3.74
C SER A 556 -24.22 -1.46 4.27
N ILE A 557 -23.84 -0.85 5.39
CA ILE A 557 -22.57 -1.17 6.09
C ILE A 557 -22.84 -1.47 7.55
N GLU A 558 -21.95 -2.26 8.15
CA GLU A 558 -21.82 -2.40 9.59
C GLU A 558 -20.69 -1.51 10.07
N LEU A 559 -20.96 -0.71 11.08
CA LEU A 559 -19.95 0.13 11.73
C LEU A 559 -19.18 -0.71 12.77
N THR A 560 -17.88 -0.44 12.90
CA THR A 560 -17.01 -1.10 13.88
C THR A 560 -16.78 -0.21 15.11
N ASP A 561 -16.55 -0.83 16.27
CA ASP A 561 -16.22 -0.12 17.50
C ASP A 561 -15.09 0.91 17.31
N PRO A 562 -15.20 2.12 17.86
CA PRO A 562 -16.21 2.61 18.83
C PRO A 562 -17.55 3.03 18.23
N TRP A 563 -17.72 2.93 16.93
CA TRP A 563 -18.97 3.26 16.24
C TRP A 563 -19.91 2.06 16.13
N SER A 564 -21.18 2.33 16.21
CA SER A 564 -22.24 1.34 15.99
C SER A 564 -23.45 2.00 15.33
N GLY A 565 -24.29 1.23 14.65
CA GLY A 565 -25.46 1.83 14.01
C GLY A 565 -26.48 0.79 13.54
N TYR A 566 -27.68 1.28 13.20
CA TYR A 566 -28.75 0.51 12.60
C TYR A 566 -29.33 1.26 11.41
N GLY A 567 -29.61 0.54 10.33
CA GLY A 567 -30.14 1.14 9.11
C GLY A 567 -29.17 2.09 8.40
N VAL A 568 -27.86 1.99 8.68
CA VAL A 568 -26.84 2.86 8.09
C VAL A 568 -26.51 2.39 6.70
N LYS A 569 -26.49 3.33 5.77
CA LYS A 569 -26.02 3.15 4.40
C LYS A 569 -24.98 4.19 4.06
N VAL A 570 -24.16 3.88 3.05
CA VAL A 570 -23.16 4.79 2.49
C VAL A 570 -23.36 4.93 0.98
N GLY A 571 -23.02 6.07 0.45
CA GLY A 571 -23.06 6.40 -0.97
C GLY A 571 -23.06 7.91 -1.20
N ASN A 572 -22.73 8.35 -2.41
CA ASN A 572 -22.58 9.77 -2.74
C ASN A 572 -21.66 10.54 -1.78
N SER A 573 -20.57 9.90 -1.34
CA SER A 573 -19.64 10.46 -0.37
C SER A 573 -20.27 10.83 0.98
N ALA A 574 -21.24 10.05 1.45
CA ALA A 574 -21.93 10.31 2.69
C ALA A 574 -22.45 9.05 3.41
N TYR A 575 -22.74 9.23 4.71
CA TYR A 575 -23.54 8.32 5.52
C TYR A 575 -24.97 8.81 5.57
N TYR A 576 -25.95 7.88 5.49
CA TYR A 576 -27.36 8.20 5.57
C TYR A 576 -28.17 7.02 6.14
N PHE A 577 -29.43 7.26 6.53
CA PHE A 577 -30.31 6.22 7.04
C PHE A 577 -31.29 5.75 5.97
N SER A 578 -31.44 4.43 5.83
CA SER A 578 -32.23 3.82 4.74
C SER A 578 -33.67 3.52 5.08
N ASN A 579 -34.09 3.70 6.32
CA ASN A 579 -35.42 3.24 6.74
C ASN A 579 -36.49 4.31 6.61
N TYR A 580 -37.54 4.00 5.84
CA TYR A 580 -38.77 4.78 5.75
C TYR A 580 -39.55 4.89 7.08
N SER A 581 -39.08 4.20 8.15
CA SER A 581 -39.73 4.17 9.47
C SER A 581 -39.11 5.10 10.51
N GLY A 582 -37.99 5.78 10.20
CA GLY A 582 -37.36 6.71 11.13
C GLY A 582 -36.49 6.06 12.25
N ASP A 583 -36.21 4.78 12.15
CA ASP A 583 -35.52 4.01 13.22
C ASP A 583 -33.98 3.90 13.05
N GLY A 584 -33.38 4.59 12.06
CA GLY A 584 -31.95 4.58 11.84
C GLY A 584 -31.17 5.40 12.87
N TYR A 585 -30.02 4.91 13.30
CA TYR A 585 -29.10 5.66 14.17
C TYR A 585 -27.63 5.33 13.89
N ILE A 586 -26.75 6.28 14.23
CA ILE A 586 -25.30 6.10 14.39
C ILE A 586 -24.93 6.49 15.82
N SER A 587 -24.16 5.67 16.50
CA SER A 587 -23.72 5.92 17.88
C SER A 587 -22.22 5.78 18.02
N TYR A 588 -21.61 6.66 18.80
CA TYR A 588 -20.22 6.61 19.24
C TYR A 588 -20.17 6.21 20.69
N THR A 589 -19.38 5.20 21.03
CA THR A 589 -19.15 4.74 22.41
C THR A 589 -18.01 5.53 23.02
N VAL A 590 -18.27 6.23 24.13
CA VAL A 590 -17.28 7.05 24.83
C VAL A 590 -16.20 6.14 25.45
N PRO A 591 -14.90 6.39 25.19
CA PRO A 591 -13.81 5.57 25.71
C PRO A 591 -13.66 5.70 27.22
N GLU A 592 -12.86 4.82 27.83
CA GLU A 592 -12.50 4.92 29.25
C GLU A 592 -11.77 6.24 29.55
N GLY A 593 -11.87 6.70 30.80
CA GLY A 593 -11.19 7.92 31.27
C GLY A 593 -12.01 9.21 31.20
N TYR A 594 -13.22 9.17 30.64
CA TYR A 594 -14.14 10.30 30.62
C TYR A 594 -15.28 10.05 31.61
N ASN A 595 -15.61 11.06 32.41
CA ASN A 595 -16.65 10.98 33.41
C ASN A 595 -17.42 12.30 33.48
N ASN A 596 -18.64 12.31 32.95
CA ASN A 596 -19.47 13.52 32.86
C ASN A 596 -18.78 14.65 32.09
N ASP A 597 -17.99 14.28 31.09
CA ASP A 597 -17.28 15.24 30.25
C ASP A 597 -18.18 15.77 29.12
N VAL A 598 -17.86 16.98 28.65
CA VAL A 598 -18.51 17.58 27.50
C VAL A 598 -17.86 17.06 26.21
N PHE A 599 -18.68 16.67 25.26
CA PHE A 599 -18.26 16.25 23.91
C PHE A 599 -18.92 17.13 22.87
N THR A 600 -18.23 17.34 21.76
CA THR A 600 -18.83 17.93 20.55
C THR A 600 -18.99 16.87 19.50
N MET A 601 -20.24 16.62 19.09
CA MET A 601 -20.56 15.90 17.87
C MET A 601 -20.67 16.90 16.73
N GLN A 602 -19.73 16.86 15.78
CA GLN A 602 -19.71 17.73 14.61
C GLN A 602 -20.14 16.96 13.37
N ILE A 603 -21.12 17.46 12.64
CA ILE A 603 -21.66 16.81 11.43
C ILE A 603 -21.63 17.82 10.27
N THR A 604 -20.98 17.43 9.17
CA THR A 604 -20.98 18.19 7.91
C THR A 604 -21.86 17.47 6.88
N THR A 605 -22.79 18.20 6.28
CA THR A 605 -23.71 17.68 5.25
C THR A 605 -23.14 17.86 3.83
N VAL A 606 -23.51 16.97 2.90
CA VAL A 606 -23.07 17.05 1.49
C VAL A 606 -23.70 18.23 0.77
N LEU A 607 -22.98 18.84 -0.18
CA LEU A 607 -23.52 19.81 -1.14
C LEU A 607 -24.55 19.14 -2.05
N GLY A 608 -25.76 19.69 -2.15
CA GLY A 608 -26.81 19.16 -3.00
C GLY A 608 -27.78 18.17 -2.33
N THR A 609 -27.64 17.93 -1.01
CA THR A 609 -28.59 17.12 -0.24
C THR A 609 -30.01 17.65 -0.36
N TYR A 610 -30.93 16.81 -0.83
CA TYR A 610 -32.36 17.14 -0.88
C TYR A 610 -33.00 16.75 0.45
N GLY A 611 -33.55 17.70 1.17
CA GLY A 611 -34.33 17.43 2.37
C GLY A 611 -34.35 18.58 3.38
N SER A 612 -35.39 18.67 4.15
CA SER A 612 -35.59 19.62 5.25
C SER A 612 -35.91 18.86 6.53
N GLY A 613 -35.08 17.94 6.94
CA GLY A 613 -35.23 17.19 8.17
C GLY A 613 -34.38 17.73 9.31
N ASN A 614 -34.55 17.19 10.51
CA ASN A 614 -33.70 17.48 11.67
C ASN A 614 -32.74 16.34 11.94
N ILE A 615 -31.45 16.68 12.10
CA ILE A 615 -30.49 15.80 12.74
C ILE A 615 -30.60 16.01 14.26
N THR A 616 -30.74 14.92 14.99
CA THR A 616 -30.85 14.95 16.45
C THR A 616 -29.65 14.22 17.06
N VAL A 617 -28.99 14.85 18.01
CA VAL A 617 -27.87 14.26 18.74
C VAL A 617 -28.15 14.33 20.24
N GLY A 618 -27.87 13.24 20.96
CA GLY A 618 -28.05 13.15 22.40
C GLY A 618 -27.22 12.00 23.02
N SER A 619 -27.25 11.94 24.33
CA SER A 619 -26.66 10.87 25.17
C SER A 619 -27.64 10.48 26.28
N THR A 620 -27.26 9.54 27.14
CA THR A 620 -28.07 9.23 28.35
C THR A 620 -28.14 10.41 29.32
N GLN A 621 -27.15 11.29 29.32
CA GLN A 621 -27.04 12.44 30.21
C GLN A 621 -27.57 13.75 29.56
N THR A 622 -27.55 13.83 28.23
CA THR A 622 -28.01 15.01 27.48
C THR A 622 -29.23 14.65 26.65
N ALA A 623 -30.34 15.35 26.87
CA ALA A 623 -31.55 15.18 26.08
C ALA A 623 -31.27 15.45 24.59
N ASN A 624 -31.96 14.71 23.73
CA ASN A 624 -31.85 14.85 22.29
C ASN A 624 -32.15 16.28 21.81
N VAL A 625 -31.21 16.90 21.12
CA VAL A 625 -31.32 18.23 20.53
C VAL A 625 -31.36 18.10 19.01
N GLY A 626 -32.53 18.41 18.44
CA GLY A 626 -32.71 18.43 16.99
C GLY A 626 -32.32 19.79 16.39
N ARG A 627 -31.65 19.77 15.25
CA ARG A 627 -31.37 20.96 14.43
C ARG A 627 -31.77 20.71 12.99
N GLN A 628 -32.45 21.68 12.37
CA GLN A 628 -32.74 21.66 10.96
C GLN A 628 -31.44 21.83 10.18
N PHE A 629 -31.18 20.97 9.21
CA PHE A 629 -29.98 21.03 8.41
C PHE A 629 -30.22 21.68 7.03
N SER A 630 -29.15 22.21 6.45
CA SER A 630 -29.08 22.63 5.06
C SER A 630 -27.80 22.11 4.41
N SER A 631 -27.87 21.94 3.09
CA SER A 631 -26.79 21.38 2.27
C SER A 631 -25.45 22.10 2.45
N GLY A 632 -24.37 21.34 2.62
CA GLY A 632 -23.00 21.83 2.64
C GLY A 632 -22.57 22.57 3.93
N ASN A 633 -23.36 22.49 4.99
CA ASN A 633 -23.04 23.15 6.24
C ASN A 633 -22.52 22.19 7.31
N THR A 634 -21.77 22.73 8.27
CA THR A 634 -21.28 22.03 9.45
C THR A 634 -22.04 22.48 10.69
N TYR A 635 -22.44 21.53 11.53
CA TYR A 635 -23.19 21.74 12.75
C TYR A 635 -22.50 21.06 13.93
N ASN A 636 -22.52 21.71 15.09
CA ASN A 636 -21.98 21.22 16.35
C ASN A 636 -23.08 20.98 17.37
N TRP A 637 -23.05 19.82 18.04
CA TRP A 637 -23.89 19.52 19.20
C TRP A 637 -23.00 19.26 20.39
N LEU A 638 -23.31 19.95 21.50
CA LEU A 638 -22.64 19.68 22.79
C LEU A 638 -23.45 18.66 23.57
N VAL A 639 -22.82 17.59 23.97
CA VAL A 639 -23.40 16.52 24.78
C VAL A 639 -22.49 16.15 25.93
N THR A 640 -23.07 15.83 27.10
CA THR A 640 -22.32 15.33 28.24
C THR A 640 -22.45 13.79 28.27
N ALA A 641 -21.34 13.10 28.50
CA ALA A 641 -21.33 11.64 28.56
C ALA A 641 -20.16 11.12 29.41
N SER A 642 -20.28 9.87 29.83
CA SER A 642 -19.26 9.14 30.59
C SER A 642 -18.81 7.88 29.85
N ALA A 643 -17.70 7.30 30.24
CA ALA A 643 -17.14 6.08 29.66
C ALA A 643 -18.18 4.95 29.51
N GLY A 644 -18.19 4.32 28.36
CA GLY A 644 -19.14 3.27 28.00
C GLY A 644 -20.54 3.76 27.57
N GLU A 645 -20.87 5.05 27.76
CA GLU A 645 -22.10 5.62 27.26
C GLU A 645 -22.02 5.90 25.75
N LYS A 646 -23.19 5.98 25.09
CA LYS A 646 -23.28 6.25 23.67
C LYS A 646 -23.76 7.67 23.39
N ILE A 647 -23.07 8.38 22.50
CA ILE A 647 -23.54 9.60 21.87
C ILE A 647 -24.21 9.19 20.56
N THR A 648 -25.52 9.45 20.44
CA THR A 648 -26.33 8.89 19.35
C THR A 648 -26.86 9.97 18.43
N ILE A 649 -26.69 9.75 17.12
CA ILE A 649 -27.24 10.55 16.03
C ILE A 649 -28.49 9.86 15.49
N THR A 650 -29.59 10.59 15.40
CA THR A 650 -30.83 10.11 14.77
C THR A 650 -31.41 11.21 13.86
N THR A 651 -32.38 10.87 13.04
CA THR A 651 -33.13 11.84 12.22
C THR A 651 -34.62 11.72 12.51
N THR A 652 -35.33 12.84 12.46
CA THR A 652 -36.76 12.90 12.78
C THR A 652 -37.67 12.82 11.54
N ASP A 653 -37.10 12.80 10.33
CA ASP A 653 -37.84 12.74 9.10
C ASP A 653 -37.64 11.37 8.41
N SER A 654 -38.78 10.71 8.13
CA SER A 654 -38.80 9.36 7.58
C SER A 654 -38.56 9.29 6.07
N TYR A 655 -38.62 10.41 5.35
CA TYR A 655 -38.60 10.41 3.89
C TYR A 655 -37.26 10.86 3.27
N TYR A 656 -36.50 11.71 3.96
CA TYR A 656 -35.20 12.23 3.50
C TYR A 656 -34.22 12.30 4.68
N SER A 657 -33.37 11.26 4.80
CA SER A 657 -32.24 11.31 5.70
C SER A 657 -31.19 12.30 5.16
N PRO A 658 -30.61 13.16 5.98
CA PRO A 658 -29.53 14.01 5.54
C PRO A 658 -28.31 13.14 5.15
N ASP A 659 -27.68 13.49 4.04
CA ASP A 659 -26.42 12.88 3.63
C ASP A 659 -25.29 13.52 4.44
N MET A 660 -24.72 12.78 5.40
CA MET A 660 -23.67 13.24 6.30
C MET A 660 -22.31 12.91 5.71
N ALA A 661 -21.62 13.93 5.16
CA ALA A 661 -20.31 13.76 4.52
C ALA A 661 -19.21 13.41 5.52
N LEU A 662 -19.27 14.02 6.70
CA LEU A 662 -18.25 13.87 7.72
C LEU A 662 -18.89 13.99 9.10
N ILE A 663 -18.59 13.02 9.95
CA ILE A 663 -19.03 13.01 11.35
C ILE A 663 -17.77 12.95 12.19
N LYS A 664 -17.59 13.91 13.13
CA LYS A 664 -16.45 13.96 14.05
C LYS A 664 -16.92 14.05 15.48
N VAL A 665 -16.20 13.38 16.38
CA VAL A 665 -16.40 13.46 17.83
C VAL A 665 -15.18 14.09 18.47
N TYR A 666 -15.39 15.16 19.19
CA TYR A 666 -14.35 15.80 19.99
C TYR A 666 -14.71 15.68 21.48
N VAL A 667 -13.70 15.58 22.35
CA VAL A 667 -13.88 15.95 23.74
C VAL A 667 -13.79 17.48 23.84
N GLY A 668 -14.59 18.10 24.71
CA GLY A 668 -14.66 19.54 24.90
C GLY A 668 -15.57 20.27 23.89
N ASP A 669 -15.70 21.60 24.09
CA ASP A 669 -16.46 22.47 23.19
C ASP A 669 -15.56 23.04 22.10
N VAL A 670 -15.75 22.57 20.85
CA VAL A 670 -14.96 23.08 19.70
C VAL A 670 -15.21 24.55 19.38
N ASN A 671 -16.31 25.16 19.85
CA ASN A 671 -16.56 26.57 19.65
C ASN A 671 -15.64 27.43 20.51
N GLU A 672 -15.06 26.89 21.59
CA GLU A 672 -14.04 27.55 22.41
C GLU A 672 -12.65 27.51 21.77
N MET A 673 -12.43 26.69 20.76
CA MET A 673 -11.14 26.54 20.04
C MET A 673 -10.70 27.83 19.31
N SER A 674 -11.57 28.77 19.05
CA SER A 674 -11.22 30.02 18.35
C SER A 674 -10.26 30.93 19.17
N THR A 675 -10.01 30.61 20.44
CA THR A 675 -9.06 31.31 21.32
C THR A 675 -7.79 30.50 21.61
N LEU A 676 -7.73 29.21 21.26
CA LEU A 676 -6.59 28.32 21.46
C LEU A 676 -6.08 27.84 20.10
N ASN A 677 -4.99 28.41 19.61
CA ASN A 677 -4.32 28.00 18.40
C ASN A 677 -3.62 26.65 18.60
N ALA A 678 -4.32 25.54 18.57
CA ALA A 678 -3.83 24.22 18.16
C ALA A 678 -4.90 23.13 18.34
N VAL A 679 -5.37 22.57 17.26
CA VAL A 679 -5.93 21.21 17.25
C VAL A 679 -4.77 20.26 17.57
N VAL A 680 -4.82 19.59 18.71
CA VAL A 680 -3.86 18.53 19.01
C VAL A 680 -4.34 17.28 18.28
N GLU A 681 -3.82 17.08 17.07
CA GLU A 681 -3.92 15.79 16.36
C GLU A 681 -3.04 14.74 17.03
N GLU A 682 -3.31 13.46 16.79
CA GLU A 682 -2.54 12.31 17.27
C GLU A 682 -1.02 12.50 17.08
N GLY A 683 -0.32 12.91 18.15
CA GLY A 683 1.11 13.26 18.09
C GLY A 683 1.46 14.40 19.04
N ASP A 684 0.62 14.62 20.04
CA ASP A 684 0.77 15.70 21.04
C ASP A 684 2.18 15.77 21.62
N ALA A 685 2.78 16.97 21.50
CA ALA A 685 4.06 17.33 22.11
C ALA A 685 4.08 17.15 23.65
N SER A 686 2.91 16.97 24.29
CA SER A 686 2.73 16.69 25.71
C SER A 686 2.79 15.19 26.06
N SER A 687 2.74 14.27 25.08
CA SER A 687 2.84 12.84 25.33
C SER A 687 4.27 12.42 25.67
N ARG A 688 4.43 11.70 26.77
CA ARG A 688 5.70 11.10 27.16
C ARG A 688 5.78 9.66 26.67
N LEU A 689 6.82 9.36 25.87
CA LEU A 689 7.15 8.00 25.44
C LEU A 689 8.33 7.49 26.27
N ILE A 690 8.17 6.31 26.86
CA ILE A 690 9.16 5.62 27.68
C ILE A 690 9.46 4.30 26.98
N THR A 691 10.69 4.11 26.52
CA THR A 691 11.12 2.98 25.72
C THR A 691 12.12 2.09 26.44
N GLY A 692 12.29 0.84 25.99
CA GLY A 692 13.29 -0.08 26.53
C GLY A 692 12.91 -0.68 27.89
N ILE A 693 11.63 -0.70 28.25
CA ILE A 693 11.14 -1.31 29.48
C ILE A 693 11.17 -2.83 29.29
N THR A 694 11.84 -3.54 30.19
CA THR A 694 11.95 -5.01 30.15
C THR A 694 10.98 -5.72 31.07
N ASP A 695 10.48 -5.01 32.08
CA ASP A 695 9.47 -5.50 33.00
C ASP A 695 8.04 -5.24 32.47
N LYS A 696 7.04 -5.91 33.04
CA LYS A 696 5.62 -5.74 32.72
C LYS A 696 4.94 -4.66 33.56
N TYR A 697 5.73 -3.74 34.05
CA TYR A 697 5.28 -2.55 34.75
C TYR A 697 6.29 -1.40 34.59
N TYR A 698 5.84 -0.17 34.85
CA TYR A 698 6.71 1.01 34.96
C TYR A 698 6.09 2.06 35.88
N THR A 699 6.89 2.63 36.79
CA THR A 699 6.44 3.72 37.65
C THR A 699 6.67 5.06 36.95
N VAL A 700 5.59 5.67 36.49
CA VAL A 700 5.59 6.98 35.85
C VAL A 700 5.67 8.05 36.93
N ARG A 701 6.71 8.92 36.88
CA ARG A 701 7.00 9.94 37.89
C ARG A 701 7.02 11.33 37.29
N ASN A 702 7.07 12.35 38.18
CA ASN A 702 7.18 13.78 37.82
C ASN A 702 6.03 14.25 36.92
N LEU A 703 4.83 13.82 37.24
CA LEU A 703 3.59 14.27 36.64
C LEU A 703 3.07 15.54 37.36
N GLU A 704 2.21 16.27 36.62
CA GLU A 704 1.52 17.41 37.25
C GLU A 704 0.54 16.93 38.32
N ALA A 705 0.52 17.56 39.45
CA ALA A 705 -0.33 17.17 40.59
C ALA A 705 -1.81 17.27 40.23
N GLU A 706 -2.60 16.32 40.77
CA GLU A 706 -4.05 16.26 40.60
C GLU A 706 -4.55 16.11 39.14
N GLY A 707 -3.65 15.71 38.20
CA GLY A 707 -3.99 15.52 36.79
C GLY A 707 -4.61 14.16 36.50
N THR A 708 -5.35 14.06 35.41
CA THR A 708 -5.77 12.78 34.80
C THR A 708 -4.89 12.49 33.63
N PHE A 709 -4.38 11.25 33.54
CA PHE A 709 -3.48 10.80 32.48
C PHE A 709 -4.04 9.55 31.81
N PHE A 710 -3.85 9.44 30.49
CA PHE A 710 -4.09 8.24 29.73
C PHE A 710 -2.76 7.52 29.47
N TYR A 711 -2.79 6.19 29.50
CA TYR A 711 -1.60 5.40 29.25
C TYR A 711 -1.90 4.13 28.45
N GLN A 712 -0.93 3.77 27.59
CA GLN A 712 -0.96 2.60 26.70
C GLN A 712 0.43 2.03 26.59
N VAL A 713 0.53 0.74 26.26
CA VAL A 713 1.80 0.06 26.05
C VAL A 713 1.79 -0.71 24.73
N LYS A 714 2.94 -0.84 24.09
CA LYS A 714 3.16 -1.76 22.98
C LYS A 714 4.43 -2.58 23.21
N ALA A 715 4.44 -3.81 22.71
CA ALA A 715 5.61 -4.67 22.72
C ALA A 715 6.55 -4.35 21.55
N VAL A 716 7.86 -4.49 21.80
CA VAL A 716 8.94 -4.44 20.80
C VAL A 716 9.57 -5.82 20.77
N TYR A 717 9.63 -6.43 19.61
CA TYR A 717 10.07 -7.80 19.40
C TYR A 717 11.56 -7.85 19.01
N THR A 718 12.17 -9.02 19.17
CA THR A 718 13.61 -9.24 18.92
C THR A 718 14.04 -9.03 17.48
N ASP A 719 13.11 -9.04 16.52
CA ASP A 719 13.35 -8.72 15.10
C ASP A 719 13.16 -7.22 14.79
N GLY A 720 12.80 -6.41 15.79
CA GLY A 720 12.53 -4.98 15.66
C GLY A 720 11.09 -4.65 15.25
N THR A 721 10.23 -5.65 15.04
CA THR A 721 8.80 -5.40 14.83
C THR A 721 8.14 -4.90 16.12
N VAL A 722 6.99 -4.26 16.00
CA VAL A 722 6.24 -3.72 17.15
C VAL A 722 4.79 -4.14 17.07
N SER A 723 4.19 -4.41 18.22
CA SER A 723 2.75 -4.67 18.30
C SER A 723 1.93 -3.41 18.05
N ALA A 724 0.63 -3.58 17.83
CA ALA A 724 -0.33 -2.50 18.04
C ALA A 724 -0.26 -2.00 19.50
N TRP A 725 -0.79 -0.78 19.74
CA TRP A 725 -0.97 -0.28 21.10
C TRP A 725 -2.02 -1.12 21.85
N SER A 726 -1.81 -1.28 23.16
CA SER A 726 -2.80 -1.90 24.06
C SER A 726 -4.11 -1.08 24.10
N ASN A 727 -5.13 -1.64 24.78
CA ASN A 727 -6.24 -0.84 25.27
C ASN A 727 -5.73 0.34 26.08
N THR A 728 -6.40 1.48 26.00
CA THR A 728 -6.11 2.70 26.80
C THR A 728 -6.68 2.51 28.20
N LYS A 729 -5.91 2.89 29.20
CA LYS A 729 -6.35 3.09 30.57
C LYS A 729 -6.14 4.54 31.00
N SER A 730 -6.85 4.94 32.06
CA SER A 730 -6.70 6.26 32.66
C SER A 730 -6.44 6.16 34.16
N VAL A 731 -5.76 7.16 34.68
CA VAL A 731 -5.50 7.34 36.09
C VAL A 731 -5.66 8.81 36.47
N THR A 732 -6.35 9.09 37.57
CA THR A 732 -6.39 10.41 38.16
C THR A 732 -5.51 10.39 39.41
N LEU A 733 -4.55 11.31 39.46
CA LEU A 733 -3.64 11.39 40.60
C LEU A 733 -4.36 11.94 41.81
N PHE A 734 -4.12 11.37 42.99
CA PHE A 734 -4.65 11.81 44.24
C PHE A 734 -3.66 11.53 45.40
N ASP A 735 -3.80 12.23 46.51
CA ASP A 735 -3.03 11.92 47.71
C ASP A 735 -3.62 10.70 48.41
N ASN A 736 -2.92 9.59 48.34
CA ASN A 736 -3.34 8.34 49.02
C ASN A 736 -2.91 8.30 50.51
N GLY A 737 -2.30 9.35 51.01
CA GLY A 737 -1.86 9.48 52.40
C GLY A 737 -0.56 8.74 52.75
N HIS A 738 0.12 8.15 51.75
CA HIS A 738 1.40 7.48 51.91
C HIS A 738 2.57 8.42 51.62
N ALA A 739 3.49 8.60 52.53
CA ALA A 739 4.75 9.28 52.32
C ALA A 739 5.75 8.28 51.70
N TYR A 740 5.95 8.36 50.39
CA TYR A 740 6.92 7.50 49.69
C TYR A 740 8.30 8.14 49.73
N GLU A 741 9.14 7.77 50.67
CA GLU A 741 10.56 8.11 50.69
C GLU A 741 11.37 7.08 49.91
N PRO A 742 12.00 7.46 48.75
CA PRO A 742 12.79 6.49 47.99
C PRO A 742 13.91 5.90 48.82
N GLY A 743 13.85 4.59 49.02
CA GLY A 743 14.80 3.82 49.82
C GLY A 743 14.29 3.33 51.17
N ASP A 744 13.23 3.94 51.72
CA ASP A 744 12.53 3.42 52.90
C ASP A 744 11.55 2.31 52.47
N VAL A 745 12.13 1.11 52.18
CA VAL A 745 11.39 0.03 51.57
C VAL A 745 10.46 -0.71 52.53
N ASN A 746 10.64 -0.48 53.83
CA ASN A 746 9.82 -1.13 54.87
C ASN A 746 8.84 -0.11 55.55
N HIS A 747 8.86 1.16 55.12
CA HIS A 747 8.03 2.24 55.64
C HIS A 747 8.14 2.44 57.15
N ASP A 748 9.36 2.26 57.71
CA ASP A 748 9.57 2.55 59.13
C ASP A 748 10.01 4.00 59.42
N GLY A 749 10.16 4.78 58.38
CA GLY A 749 10.57 6.18 58.41
C GLY A 749 12.08 6.39 58.61
N LEU A 750 12.88 5.33 58.52
CA LEU A 750 14.33 5.34 58.69
C LEU A 750 15.05 4.75 57.47
N LEU A 751 15.90 5.53 56.83
CA LEU A 751 16.74 5.03 55.73
C LEU A 751 17.98 4.38 56.30
N ASN A 752 18.05 3.05 56.31
CA ASN A 752 19.14 2.32 56.98
C ASN A 752 19.47 0.97 56.27
N LEU A 753 20.41 0.21 56.88
CA LEU A 753 20.88 -1.07 56.31
C LEU A 753 19.78 -2.13 56.24
N THR A 754 18.68 -1.99 57.00
CA THR A 754 17.54 -2.92 56.92
C THR A 754 16.85 -2.81 55.58
N ASP A 755 16.71 -1.59 55.04
CA ASP A 755 16.12 -1.35 53.73
C ASP A 755 16.94 -1.97 52.62
N VAL A 756 18.27 -1.78 52.68
CA VAL A 756 19.19 -2.45 51.74
C VAL A 756 19.03 -3.96 51.75
N THR A 757 18.93 -4.54 52.95
CA THR A 757 18.80 -6.01 53.09
C THR A 757 17.47 -6.51 52.52
N LEU A 758 16.37 -5.78 52.78
CA LEU A 758 15.03 -6.11 52.30
C LEU A 758 14.93 -5.97 50.80
N LEU A 759 15.50 -4.91 50.21
CA LEU A 759 15.55 -4.72 48.77
C LEU A 759 16.32 -5.82 48.07
N ILE A 760 17.48 -6.24 48.62
CA ILE A 760 18.27 -7.36 48.10
C ILE A 760 17.44 -8.65 48.18
N ALA A 761 16.79 -8.92 49.31
CA ALA A 761 15.97 -10.11 49.49
C ALA A 761 14.81 -10.17 48.48
N HIS A 762 14.16 -9.05 48.24
CA HIS A 762 13.11 -8.94 47.22
C HIS A 762 13.60 -9.22 45.80
N LEU A 763 14.75 -8.68 45.42
CA LEU A 763 15.33 -8.93 44.12
C LEU A 763 15.81 -10.39 43.92
N MET A 764 16.14 -11.08 44.99
CA MET A 764 16.52 -12.51 44.98
C MET A 764 15.32 -13.44 44.96
N ASP A 765 14.19 -13.04 45.54
CA ASP A 765 12.93 -13.77 45.57
C ASP A 765 11.76 -12.80 45.56
N SER A 766 11.22 -12.53 44.35
CA SER A 766 10.10 -11.62 44.14
C SER A 766 8.77 -12.08 44.75
N THR A 767 8.70 -13.27 45.33
CA THR A 767 7.51 -13.75 46.08
C THR A 767 7.42 -13.14 47.47
N ASN A 768 8.45 -12.42 47.93
CA ASN A 768 8.48 -11.79 49.25
C ASN A 768 7.90 -10.35 49.18
N ASN A 769 6.58 -10.24 49.31
CA ASN A 769 5.79 -9.01 49.17
C ASN A 769 5.81 -8.10 50.40
N THR A 770 6.88 -8.03 51.16
CA THR A 770 6.94 -7.24 52.42
C THR A 770 7.61 -5.87 52.25
N ILE A 771 7.89 -5.43 51.01
CA ILE A 771 8.50 -4.17 50.78
C ILE A 771 7.64 -3.22 49.92
N CYS A 772 7.89 -1.91 50.02
CA CYS A 772 7.27 -0.93 49.17
C CYS A 772 7.92 -0.90 47.80
N ASP A 773 7.25 -1.41 46.79
CA ASP A 773 7.77 -1.43 45.44
C ASP A 773 8.10 -0.02 44.89
N ILE A 774 7.30 0.99 45.25
CA ILE A 774 7.56 2.37 44.84
C ILE A 774 8.82 2.95 45.50
N CYS A 775 9.02 2.66 46.80
CA CYS A 775 10.19 3.11 47.53
C CYS A 775 11.45 2.34 47.10
N SER A 776 11.26 1.18 46.46
CA SER A 776 12.35 0.31 46.00
C SER A 776 13.05 0.82 44.75
N ASP A 777 12.39 1.64 43.93
CA ASP A 777 13.02 2.36 42.82
C ASP A 777 13.73 3.63 43.37
N VAL A 778 14.90 3.43 43.91
CA VAL A 778 15.66 4.43 44.67
C VAL A 778 16.30 5.45 43.75
N ASN A 779 16.64 5.07 42.53
CA ASN A 779 17.28 5.95 41.54
C ASN A 779 16.24 6.72 40.69
N GLY A 780 14.95 6.34 40.74
CA GLY A 780 13.86 7.02 40.05
C GLY A 780 13.83 6.74 38.52
N ASP A 781 14.40 5.62 38.08
CA ASP A 781 14.41 5.24 36.65
C ASP A 781 13.13 4.47 36.23
N GLY A 782 12.22 4.18 37.16
CA GLY A 782 10.95 3.50 36.96
C GLY A 782 11.03 1.97 37.13
N LEU A 783 12.20 1.41 37.37
CA LEU A 783 12.44 -0.03 37.56
C LEU A 783 13.05 -0.29 38.93
N THR A 784 12.75 -1.44 39.53
CA THR A 784 13.42 -1.89 40.76
C THR A 784 14.39 -3.01 40.41
N ASN A 785 15.69 -2.74 40.53
CA ASN A 785 16.75 -3.67 40.16
C ASN A 785 18.05 -3.47 40.97
N VAL A 786 19.13 -4.14 40.57
CA VAL A 786 20.42 -4.10 41.32
C VAL A 786 21.05 -2.68 41.35
N THR A 787 20.68 -1.81 40.40
CA THR A 787 21.14 -0.42 40.44
C THR A 787 20.56 0.34 41.60
N ASP A 788 19.31 0.07 41.98
CA ASP A 788 18.65 0.68 43.16
C ASP A 788 19.32 0.29 44.48
N VAL A 789 19.73 -0.98 44.60
CA VAL A 789 20.54 -1.40 45.75
C VAL A 789 21.81 -0.57 45.85
N THR A 790 22.47 -0.28 44.73
CA THR A 790 23.69 0.55 44.74
C THR A 790 23.38 1.99 45.13
N TYR A 791 22.28 2.56 44.63
CA TYR A 791 21.83 3.89 44.99
C TYR A 791 21.41 3.96 46.45
N LEU A 792 20.71 2.95 46.96
CA LEU A 792 20.29 2.86 48.35
C LEU A 792 21.50 2.77 49.31
N ILE A 793 22.46 1.91 48.99
CA ILE A 793 23.72 1.83 49.80
C ILE A 793 24.38 3.21 49.86
N ASN A 794 24.50 3.91 48.76
CA ASN A 794 25.11 5.24 48.71
C ASN A 794 24.31 6.26 49.55
N LYS A 795 22.96 6.21 49.50
CA LYS A 795 22.10 7.06 50.29
C LYS A 795 22.27 6.78 51.80
N VAL A 796 22.27 5.53 52.21
CA VAL A 796 22.46 5.11 53.61
C VAL A 796 23.83 5.56 54.11
N MET A 797 24.89 5.33 53.32
CA MET A 797 26.26 5.75 53.66
C MET A 797 26.47 7.26 53.69
N ALA A 798 25.65 8.04 53.01
CA ALA A 798 25.71 9.52 53.03
C ALA A 798 24.88 10.10 54.17
N ALA A 799 24.00 9.33 54.81
CA ALA A 799 23.17 9.72 55.93
C ALA A 799 23.84 9.44 57.30
N GLU A 800 24.89 8.59 57.35
CA GLU A 800 25.79 8.41 58.49
C GLU A 800 26.90 9.45 58.49
#